data_aba87cd20b318fa32392175d35dde087
#
_entry.id   aba87cd20b318fa32392175d35dde087
#
_cell.length_a   1.000
_cell.length_b   1.000
_cell.length_c   1.000
_cell.angle_alpha   90.00
_cell.angle_beta   90.00
_cell.angle_gamma   90.00
#
_symmetry.space_group_name_H-M   'P 1'
#
loop_
_entity.id
_entity.type
_entity.pdbx_description
1 polymer ?
#
loop_
_entity_poly.entity_id
_entity_poly.type
_entity_poly.pdbx_seq_one_letter_code
_entity_poly.pdbx_strand_id
1 'polypeptide(L)'
;MMPEIGTFLLCLALGIALLLSTYPLWGAVRQDARLMAMARPLAAGLFVLIAAAFLLLVWAFIANDFTVSYVATNSNSLLPVYYRIAATWGAHEGSLLLWVLLLSTWTVAVAIFSRGMPQDALARVLAVMGMINLGFLLFILLTSNPFSRTLPDFPIDGHDLNPMLQDIGLIFHPPLLYMGYVGFSVAFAFAIASLMAGRLDTAWARWSRPWTTAAWVFLTIGIVLGSAWAYYELGWGGWWFWDPVENASFMPWLAGTALMHSLAVTEKRGTFKAWTVLLAITAFSLSLLGTFLVRSGVLVSVHSFASDPARGMFILAFLVIVIGSSLLLYAIKGGKVRSRVQNETWSRESFLLGNNVLLIAAMLVVLLGTLLPLVHKQLGLGSISVGEPFFNTMFSWLMAPFALLLGIGPLVRWRRDEPQKLAKRLALALIVTLAGSIVIPWWLQDRIAAMTVVGLMMSLWIIVLTLLELHERATHRHTFFAGLRHLSRSHWGMVLGHLGVGVTVIGIAFSTQYSVERDVRMKAGDSVDIHHYHFVFRGVQNLQGPNYSGGSGIIEVTRNGKPEATLQAEKRFYTAARTMMTEAAIDGGFSRDLYAALGEELDDGGWAVRIYYKPFVRWIWFGGLLMALGGLFCLGDPRYRARKKAVPQELA
;
A
#
# COMPACT_ATOMS: atom_id res chain seq x y z
N MET A 1 -4.68 -16.78 33.09
CA MET A 1 -3.20 -16.86 33.02
C MET A 1 -2.60 -16.47 31.67
N MET A 2 -3.08 -17.01 30.52
CA MET A 2 -2.48 -16.69 29.21
C MET A 2 -2.52 -15.18 28.83
N PRO A 3 -3.62 -14.44 29.02
CA PRO A 3 -3.64 -13.00 28.72
C PRO A 3 -2.73 -12.17 29.62
N GLU A 4 -2.58 -12.53 30.88
CA GLU A 4 -1.65 -11.89 31.80
C GLU A 4 -0.19 -12.07 31.35
N ILE A 5 0.14 -13.27 30.84
CA ILE A 5 1.46 -13.54 30.23
C ILE A 5 1.64 -12.65 28.99
N GLY A 6 0.60 -12.48 28.17
CA GLY A 6 0.64 -11.59 27.00
C GLY A 6 0.97 -10.14 27.40
N THR A 7 0.28 -9.59 28.38
CA THR A 7 0.57 -8.25 28.91
C THR A 7 1.99 -8.17 29.50
N PHE A 8 2.42 -9.18 30.25
CA PHE A 8 3.77 -9.24 30.82
C PHE A 8 4.85 -9.24 29.75
N LEU A 9 4.67 -10.02 28.66
CA LEU A 9 5.59 -10.01 27.52
C LEU A 9 5.67 -8.63 26.85
N LEU A 10 4.56 -7.92 26.72
CA LEU A 10 4.56 -6.56 26.18
C LEU A 10 5.28 -5.57 27.11
N CYS A 11 5.15 -5.72 28.43
CA CYS A 11 5.91 -4.92 29.40
C CYS A 11 7.42 -5.21 29.31
N LEU A 12 7.82 -6.48 29.17
CA LEU A 12 9.22 -6.83 28.93
C LEU A 12 9.73 -6.26 27.60
N ALA A 13 8.92 -6.35 26.53
CA ALA A 13 9.24 -5.78 25.22
C ALA A 13 9.44 -4.25 25.32
N LEU A 14 8.63 -3.56 26.12
CA LEU A 14 8.79 -2.12 26.39
C LEU A 14 10.16 -1.84 27.04
N GLY A 15 10.56 -2.63 28.03
CA GLY A 15 11.89 -2.52 28.65
C GLY A 15 13.02 -2.75 27.66
N ILE A 16 12.91 -3.78 26.81
CA ILE A 16 13.90 -4.05 25.74
C ILE A 16 13.93 -2.92 24.71
N ALA A 17 12.78 -2.37 24.32
CA ALA A 17 12.71 -1.23 23.39
C ALA A 17 13.39 0.02 23.97
N LEU A 18 13.24 0.28 25.27
CA LEU A 18 13.93 1.36 25.98
C LEU A 18 15.46 1.16 25.97
N LEU A 19 15.93 -0.06 26.26
CA LEU A 19 17.36 -0.38 26.21
C LEU A 19 17.91 -0.25 24.77
N LEU A 20 17.17 -0.72 23.76
CA LEU A 20 17.54 -0.59 22.35
C LEU A 20 17.62 0.88 21.92
N SER A 21 16.73 1.73 22.43
CA SER A 21 16.70 3.17 22.13
C SER A 21 17.88 3.94 22.71
N THR A 22 18.44 3.48 23.84
CA THR A 22 19.40 4.24 24.64
C THR A 22 20.83 3.72 24.54
N TYR A 23 21.08 2.46 24.89
CA TYR A 23 22.44 1.92 24.99
C TYR A 23 23.24 1.94 23.68
N PRO A 24 22.69 1.46 22.54
CA PRO A 24 23.43 1.50 21.27
C PRO A 24 23.72 2.93 20.81
N LEU A 25 22.76 3.85 21.03
CA LEU A 25 22.94 5.26 20.68
C LEU A 25 24.03 5.92 21.53
N TRP A 26 24.03 5.65 22.83
CA TRP A 26 25.07 6.10 23.75
C TRP A 26 26.44 5.54 23.36
N GLY A 27 26.49 4.25 23.04
CA GLY A 27 27.69 3.61 22.50
C GLY A 27 28.21 4.28 21.22
N ALA A 28 27.29 4.62 20.30
CA ALA A 28 27.65 5.31 19.07
C ALA A 28 28.18 6.74 19.30
N VAL A 29 27.70 7.45 20.32
CA VAL A 29 28.20 8.77 20.71
C VAL A 29 29.59 8.68 21.38
N ARG A 30 29.77 7.69 22.27
CA ARG A 30 31.03 7.49 23.01
C ARG A 30 32.06 6.61 22.27
N GLN A 31 31.73 6.09 21.11
CA GLN A 31 32.53 5.13 20.33
C GLN A 31 32.85 3.84 21.14
N ASP A 32 31.90 3.43 22.00
CA ASP A 32 31.99 2.19 22.77
C ASP A 32 31.42 1.02 21.96
N ALA A 33 32.31 0.15 21.48
CA ALA A 33 31.94 -1.00 20.67
C ALA A 33 31.06 -2.02 21.42
N ARG A 34 31.18 -2.14 22.75
CA ARG A 34 30.39 -3.08 23.55
C ARG A 34 28.93 -2.64 23.64
N LEU A 35 28.70 -1.36 23.89
CA LEU A 35 27.35 -0.79 23.93
C LEU A 35 26.69 -0.83 22.54
N MET A 36 27.43 -0.51 21.49
CA MET A 36 26.93 -0.64 20.10
C MET A 36 26.57 -2.08 19.72
N ALA A 37 27.34 -3.06 20.19
CA ALA A 37 27.09 -4.48 19.92
C ALA A 37 25.77 -4.99 20.52
N MET A 38 25.24 -4.35 21.56
CA MET A 38 23.95 -4.71 22.17
C MET A 38 22.76 -4.51 21.21
N ALA A 39 22.88 -3.69 20.18
CA ALA A 39 21.78 -3.37 19.26
C ALA A 39 21.13 -4.62 18.64
N ARG A 40 21.92 -5.58 18.19
CA ARG A 40 21.42 -6.79 17.52
C ARG A 40 20.69 -7.75 18.47
N PRO A 41 21.24 -8.16 19.60
CA PRO A 41 20.54 -9.03 20.53
C PRO A 41 19.30 -8.36 21.12
N LEU A 42 19.32 -7.05 21.39
CA LEU A 42 18.13 -6.32 21.86
C LEU A 42 17.03 -6.29 20.77
N ALA A 43 17.38 -6.07 19.51
CA ALA A 43 16.42 -6.15 18.41
C ALA A 43 15.80 -7.56 18.27
N ALA A 44 16.60 -8.61 18.42
CA ALA A 44 16.12 -10.00 18.39
C ALA A 44 15.21 -10.30 19.59
N GLY A 45 15.60 -9.89 20.80
CA GLY A 45 14.78 -10.06 22.02
C GLY A 45 13.45 -9.34 21.93
N LEU A 46 13.45 -8.10 21.41
CA LEU A 46 12.23 -7.33 21.16
C LEU A 46 11.27 -8.08 20.25
N PHE A 47 11.76 -8.57 19.11
CA PHE A 47 10.95 -9.35 18.16
C PHE A 47 10.38 -10.61 18.80
N VAL A 48 11.19 -11.38 19.51
CA VAL A 48 10.75 -12.65 20.13
C VAL A 48 9.62 -12.40 21.15
N LEU A 49 9.75 -11.37 21.99
CA LEU A 49 8.74 -11.05 23.00
C LEU A 49 7.42 -10.60 22.37
N ILE A 50 7.47 -9.74 21.36
CA ILE A 50 6.27 -9.27 20.64
C ILE A 50 5.62 -10.39 19.84
N ALA A 51 6.41 -11.22 19.17
CA ALA A 51 5.92 -12.38 18.44
C ALA A 51 5.24 -13.40 19.37
N ALA A 52 5.82 -13.65 20.55
CA ALA A 52 5.21 -14.51 21.55
C ALA A 52 3.87 -13.94 22.06
N ALA A 53 3.82 -12.63 22.35
CA ALA A 53 2.58 -11.97 22.76
C ALA A 53 1.51 -12.06 21.64
N PHE A 54 1.88 -11.84 20.39
CA PHE A 54 0.97 -11.97 19.26
C PHE A 54 0.43 -13.39 19.11
N LEU A 55 1.27 -14.41 19.22
CA LEU A 55 0.85 -15.82 19.16
C LEU A 55 -0.07 -16.21 20.32
N LEU A 56 0.11 -15.63 21.51
CA LEU A 56 -0.83 -15.81 22.63
C LEU A 56 -2.20 -15.21 22.33
N LEU A 57 -2.26 -14.06 21.66
CA LEU A 57 -3.53 -13.47 21.23
C LEU A 57 -4.21 -14.34 20.17
N VAL A 58 -3.46 -14.83 19.18
CA VAL A 58 -3.98 -15.80 18.19
C VAL A 58 -4.54 -17.03 18.88
N TRP A 59 -3.84 -17.57 19.86
CA TRP A 59 -4.31 -18.71 20.65
C TRP A 59 -5.61 -18.40 21.40
N ALA A 60 -5.73 -17.21 22.00
CA ALA A 60 -6.96 -16.80 22.69
C ALA A 60 -8.19 -16.79 21.74
N PHE A 61 -8.01 -16.35 20.49
CA PHE A 61 -9.05 -16.43 19.45
C PHE A 61 -9.38 -17.87 19.08
N ILE A 62 -8.38 -18.72 18.84
CA ILE A 62 -8.60 -20.13 18.48
C ILE A 62 -9.32 -20.86 19.61
N ALA A 63 -8.93 -20.60 20.86
CA ALA A 63 -9.50 -21.24 22.04
C ALA A 63 -10.86 -20.67 22.47
N ASN A 64 -11.37 -19.62 21.82
CA ASN A 64 -12.57 -18.88 22.22
C ASN A 64 -12.52 -18.41 23.68
N ASP A 65 -11.37 -17.81 24.10
CA ASP A 65 -11.24 -17.25 25.45
C ASP A 65 -12.02 -15.93 25.57
N PHE A 66 -13.33 -16.03 25.75
CA PHE A 66 -14.22 -14.85 25.89
C PHE A 66 -14.04 -14.08 27.20
N THR A 67 -13.14 -14.53 28.08
CA THR A 67 -12.71 -13.72 29.23
C THR A 67 -11.79 -12.57 28.79
N VAL A 68 -11.26 -12.62 27.57
CA VAL A 68 -10.54 -11.51 26.93
C VAL A 68 -11.54 -10.64 26.18
N SER A 69 -11.64 -9.36 26.57
CA SER A 69 -12.60 -8.42 25.99
C SER A 69 -12.50 -8.34 24.47
N TYR A 70 -11.29 -8.29 23.94
CA TYR A 70 -11.02 -8.20 22.51
C TYR A 70 -11.52 -9.43 21.73
N VAL A 71 -11.36 -10.64 22.30
CA VAL A 71 -11.88 -11.89 21.71
C VAL A 71 -13.40 -11.91 21.77
N ALA A 72 -13.98 -11.57 22.92
CA ALA A 72 -15.43 -11.57 23.14
C ALA A 72 -16.18 -10.61 22.19
N THR A 73 -15.55 -9.51 21.77
CA THR A 73 -16.17 -8.49 20.91
C THR A 73 -15.95 -8.73 19.42
N ASN A 74 -15.04 -9.63 19.04
CA ASN A 74 -14.64 -9.79 17.62
C ASN A 74 -14.62 -11.25 17.14
N SER A 75 -15.19 -12.18 17.89
CA SER A 75 -15.24 -13.61 17.52
C SER A 75 -16.36 -14.33 18.25
N ASN A 76 -16.79 -15.46 17.73
CA ASN A 76 -17.74 -16.37 18.38
C ASN A 76 -17.42 -17.84 18.06
N SER A 77 -18.15 -18.76 18.70
CA SER A 77 -17.92 -20.19 18.57
C SER A 77 -18.24 -20.77 17.18
N LEU A 78 -19.13 -20.11 16.41
CA LEU A 78 -19.52 -20.53 15.07
C LEU A 78 -18.57 -20.02 13.98
N LEU A 79 -17.71 -19.04 14.29
CA LEU A 79 -16.78 -18.44 13.32
C LEU A 79 -15.74 -19.49 12.89
N PRO A 80 -15.55 -19.72 11.57
CA PRO A 80 -14.50 -20.62 11.07
C PRO A 80 -13.11 -20.29 11.62
N VAL A 81 -12.30 -21.32 11.90
CA VAL A 81 -11.01 -21.15 12.60
C VAL A 81 -10.04 -20.22 11.88
N TYR A 82 -10.01 -20.24 10.54
CA TYR A 82 -9.16 -19.34 9.75
C TYR A 82 -9.58 -17.87 9.90
N TYR A 83 -10.87 -17.60 10.08
CA TYR A 83 -11.34 -16.24 10.39
C TYR A 83 -11.13 -15.88 11.86
N ARG A 84 -11.14 -16.83 12.81
CA ARG A 84 -10.72 -16.56 14.19
C ARG A 84 -9.26 -16.12 14.24
N ILE A 85 -8.38 -16.78 13.48
CA ILE A 85 -6.98 -16.35 13.35
C ILE A 85 -6.90 -14.95 12.76
N ALA A 86 -7.60 -14.68 11.67
CA ALA A 86 -7.59 -13.37 11.03
C ALA A 86 -8.25 -12.28 11.90
N ALA A 87 -9.25 -12.61 12.70
CA ALA A 87 -9.88 -11.71 13.66
C ALA A 87 -8.89 -11.12 14.67
N THR A 88 -7.75 -11.79 14.91
CA THR A 88 -6.66 -11.24 15.73
C THR A 88 -6.26 -9.82 15.31
N TRP A 89 -6.32 -9.50 14.02
CA TRP A 89 -6.03 -8.16 13.50
C TRP A 89 -7.25 -7.46 12.87
N GLY A 90 -8.44 -8.02 13.02
CA GLY A 90 -9.67 -7.50 12.42
C GLY A 90 -10.22 -6.22 13.07
N ALA A 91 -9.75 -5.86 14.26
CA ALA A 91 -10.18 -4.67 15.00
C ALA A 91 -8.99 -3.91 15.61
N HIS A 92 -9.26 -2.88 16.41
CA HIS A 92 -8.30 -1.87 16.81
C HIS A 92 -7.08 -2.43 17.54
N GLU A 93 -7.28 -3.13 18.67
CA GLU A 93 -6.20 -3.53 19.59
C GLU A 93 -5.24 -4.52 18.94
N GLY A 94 -5.78 -5.55 18.31
CA GLY A 94 -4.98 -6.60 17.68
C GLY A 94 -4.30 -6.14 16.39
N SER A 95 -4.93 -5.24 15.63
CA SER A 95 -4.29 -4.65 14.45
C SER A 95 -3.12 -3.74 14.82
N LEU A 96 -3.13 -3.10 16.00
CA LEU A 96 -1.97 -2.39 16.53
C LEU A 96 -0.88 -3.34 16.99
N LEU A 97 -1.24 -4.46 17.61
CA LEU A 97 -0.26 -5.48 17.97
C LEU A 97 0.40 -6.07 16.71
N LEU A 98 -0.36 -6.30 15.63
CA LEU A 98 0.21 -6.66 14.32
C LEU A 98 1.16 -5.57 13.80
N TRP A 99 0.79 -4.30 13.93
CA TRP A 99 1.62 -3.17 13.52
C TRP A 99 2.99 -3.18 14.23
N VAL A 100 3.00 -3.40 15.53
CA VAL A 100 4.24 -3.48 16.34
C VAL A 100 5.02 -4.76 16.06
N LEU A 101 4.34 -5.89 15.80
CA LEU A 101 4.99 -7.12 15.36
C LEU A 101 5.75 -6.89 14.04
N LEU A 102 5.13 -6.25 13.08
CA LEU A 102 5.77 -5.96 11.79
C LEU A 102 6.91 -4.93 11.94
N LEU A 103 6.77 -3.93 12.81
CA LEU A 103 7.84 -3.01 13.13
C LEU A 103 9.06 -3.73 13.76
N SER A 104 8.81 -4.62 14.72
CA SER A 104 9.88 -5.43 15.31
C SER A 104 10.50 -6.41 14.31
N THR A 105 9.69 -6.92 13.36
CA THR A 105 10.16 -7.75 12.24
C THR A 105 11.12 -6.95 11.34
N TRP A 106 10.78 -5.72 10.96
CA TRP A 106 11.68 -4.85 10.23
C TRP A 106 12.95 -4.53 11.04
N THR A 107 12.81 -4.29 12.34
CA THR A 107 13.94 -4.00 13.23
C THR A 107 14.93 -5.16 13.28
N VAL A 108 14.46 -6.38 13.47
CA VAL A 108 15.34 -7.57 13.49
C VAL A 108 15.87 -7.90 12.10
N ALA A 109 15.10 -7.68 11.03
CA ALA A 109 15.58 -7.86 9.66
C ALA A 109 16.76 -6.92 9.35
N VAL A 110 16.67 -5.63 9.74
CA VAL A 110 17.79 -4.69 9.62
C VAL A 110 19.00 -5.18 10.41
N ALA A 111 18.80 -5.67 11.63
CA ALA A 111 19.90 -6.22 12.46
C ALA A 111 20.60 -7.41 11.79
N ILE A 112 19.84 -8.28 11.10
CA ILE A 112 20.37 -9.50 10.46
C ILE A 112 21.04 -9.18 9.11
N PHE A 113 20.36 -8.41 8.26
CA PHE A 113 20.76 -8.23 6.85
C PHE A 113 21.72 -7.05 6.62
N SER A 114 21.92 -6.18 7.62
CA SER A 114 22.82 -5.02 7.51
C SER A 114 24.24 -5.30 8.06
N ARG A 115 24.75 -6.51 7.88
CA ARG A 115 26.06 -6.92 8.41
C ARG A 115 27.26 -6.16 7.82
N GLY A 116 27.11 -5.60 6.62
CA GLY A 116 28.15 -4.83 5.94
C GLY A 116 28.19 -3.35 6.31
N MET A 117 27.32 -2.89 7.21
CA MET A 117 27.30 -1.50 7.67
C MET A 117 28.31 -1.27 8.81
N PRO A 118 28.88 -0.04 8.92
CA PRO A 118 29.62 0.38 10.10
C PRO A 118 28.78 0.21 11.36
N GLN A 119 29.42 -0.27 12.44
CA GLN A 119 28.72 -0.59 13.68
C GLN A 119 28.02 0.63 14.30
N ASP A 120 28.65 1.80 14.23
CA ASP A 120 28.08 3.05 14.73
C ASP A 120 26.84 3.52 13.96
N ALA A 121 26.82 3.30 12.64
CA ALA A 121 25.67 3.60 11.80
C ALA A 121 24.50 2.64 12.09
N LEU A 122 24.78 1.34 12.16
CA LEU A 122 23.76 0.33 12.50
C LEU A 122 23.17 0.55 13.90
N ALA A 123 24.02 0.86 14.89
CA ALA A 123 23.60 1.14 16.26
C ALA A 123 22.60 2.32 16.31
N ARG A 124 22.87 3.42 15.56
CA ARG A 124 21.95 4.55 15.47
C ARG A 124 20.63 4.17 14.79
N VAL A 125 20.67 3.44 13.67
CA VAL A 125 19.47 3.00 12.94
C VAL A 125 18.59 2.15 13.87
N LEU A 126 19.16 1.15 14.54
CA LEU A 126 18.40 0.27 15.43
C LEU A 126 17.89 1.00 16.68
N ALA A 127 18.64 2.00 17.18
CA ALA A 127 18.16 2.84 18.29
C ALA A 127 16.93 3.68 17.88
N VAL A 128 16.94 4.27 16.70
CA VAL A 128 15.76 5.00 16.18
C VAL A 128 14.57 4.05 15.99
N MET A 129 14.79 2.85 15.44
CA MET A 129 13.74 1.83 15.35
C MET A 129 13.22 1.43 16.74
N GLY A 130 14.12 1.34 17.73
CA GLY A 130 13.77 1.12 19.15
C GLY A 130 12.86 2.21 19.70
N MET A 131 13.15 3.49 19.42
CA MET A 131 12.32 4.63 19.85
C MET A 131 10.89 4.56 19.27
N ILE A 132 10.76 4.16 18.02
CA ILE A 132 9.45 4.00 17.37
C ILE A 132 8.69 2.83 18.03
N ASN A 133 9.35 1.68 18.23
CA ASN A 133 8.78 0.54 18.96
C ASN A 133 8.34 0.94 20.37
N LEU A 134 9.16 1.70 21.10
CA LEU A 134 8.86 2.19 22.43
C LEU A 134 7.57 3.00 22.46
N GLY A 135 7.41 3.95 21.51
CA GLY A 135 6.22 4.79 21.43
C GLY A 135 4.94 3.98 21.16
N PHE A 136 4.99 3.02 20.24
CA PHE A 136 3.84 2.16 19.96
C PHE A 136 3.53 1.14 21.07
N LEU A 137 4.54 0.61 21.75
CA LEU A 137 4.32 -0.27 22.91
C LEU A 137 3.69 0.49 24.08
N LEU A 138 4.10 1.74 24.33
CA LEU A 138 3.42 2.62 25.28
C LEU A 138 1.96 2.85 24.90
N PHE A 139 1.71 3.11 23.61
CA PHE A 139 0.35 3.28 23.11
C PHE A 139 -0.53 2.04 23.36
N ILE A 140 -0.03 0.85 23.04
CA ILE A 140 -0.75 -0.41 23.28
C ILE A 140 -1.04 -0.60 24.77
N LEU A 141 -0.02 -0.49 25.61
CA LEU A 141 -0.16 -0.76 27.05
C LEU A 141 -1.05 0.25 27.78
N LEU A 142 -1.03 1.52 27.37
CA LEU A 142 -1.76 2.57 28.06
C LEU A 142 -3.19 2.77 27.54
N THR A 143 -3.45 2.50 26.25
CA THR A 143 -4.74 2.85 25.64
C THR A 143 -5.43 1.71 24.91
N SER A 144 -4.72 0.64 24.55
CA SER A 144 -5.23 -0.34 23.58
C SER A 144 -4.71 -1.76 23.86
N ASN A 145 -4.70 -2.18 25.12
CA ASN A 145 -4.19 -3.49 25.52
C ASN A 145 -5.12 -4.61 25.02
N PRO A 146 -4.67 -5.47 24.10
CA PRO A 146 -5.50 -6.54 23.53
C PRO A 146 -5.78 -7.68 24.53
N PHE A 147 -5.11 -7.72 25.67
CA PHE A 147 -5.27 -8.74 26.70
C PHE A 147 -6.16 -8.31 27.86
N SER A 148 -6.88 -7.18 27.74
CA SER A 148 -7.80 -6.71 28.76
C SER A 148 -8.92 -7.73 29.03
N ARG A 149 -9.21 -7.94 30.32
CA ARG A 149 -10.20 -8.93 30.78
C ARG A 149 -11.59 -8.32 30.96
N THR A 150 -12.61 -9.15 30.81
CA THR A 150 -14.03 -8.85 31.12
C THR A 150 -14.46 -9.43 32.48
N LEU A 151 -13.53 -9.92 33.28
CA LEU A 151 -13.84 -10.53 34.57
C LEU A 151 -14.42 -9.54 35.61
N PRO A 152 -15.35 -9.97 36.51
CA PRO A 152 -15.80 -11.36 36.69
C PRO A 152 -16.84 -11.83 35.69
N ASP A 153 -17.54 -10.93 35.02
CA ASP A 153 -18.63 -11.25 34.10
C ASP A 153 -18.12 -11.32 32.66
N PHE A 154 -18.21 -12.50 32.05
CA PHE A 154 -17.87 -12.70 30.65
C PHE A 154 -19.02 -13.42 29.90
N PRO A 155 -19.19 -13.17 28.61
CA PRO A 155 -20.27 -13.78 27.83
C PRO A 155 -20.01 -15.28 27.65
N ILE A 156 -21.10 -16.07 27.56
CA ILE A 156 -21.03 -17.51 27.26
C ILE A 156 -20.48 -17.74 25.83
N ASP A 157 -20.88 -16.86 24.89
CA ASP A 157 -20.33 -16.80 23.53
C ASP A 157 -20.05 -15.35 23.17
N GLY A 158 -19.13 -15.11 22.24
CA GLY A 158 -18.75 -13.78 21.82
C GLY A 158 -19.66 -13.18 20.75
N HIS A 159 -19.47 -11.90 20.47
CA HIS A 159 -20.04 -11.22 19.31
C HIS A 159 -19.37 -11.71 18.04
N ASP A 160 -20.01 -11.53 16.88
CA ASP A 160 -19.41 -11.95 15.62
C ASP A 160 -18.28 -11.01 15.17
N LEU A 161 -17.36 -11.55 14.40
CA LEU A 161 -16.52 -10.72 13.55
C LEU A 161 -17.43 -9.98 12.57
N ASN A 162 -17.16 -8.70 12.31
CA ASN A 162 -17.92 -7.95 11.30
C ASN A 162 -18.06 -8.79 10.02
N PRO A 163 -19.27 -9.08 9.53
CA PRO A 163 -19.50 -9.92 8.35
C PRO A 163 -18.68 -9.51 7.12
N MET A 164 -18.51 -8.20 6.87
CA MET A 164 -17.68 -7.66 5.79
C MET A 164 -16.21 -8.08 5.90
N LEU A 165 -15.74 -8.47 7.08
CA LEU A 165 -14.38 -8.94 7.31
C LEU A 165 -14.26 -10.47 7.24
N GLN A 166 -15.36 -11.21 7.09
CA GLN A 166 -15.36 -12.67 6.96
C GLN A 166 -15.07 -13.08 5.52
N ASP A 167 -13.95 -12.61 5.01
CA ASP A 167 -13.47 -12.79 3.65
C ASP A 167 -11.96 -13.08 3.62
N ILE A 168 -11.49 -13.69 2.52
CA ILE A 168 -10.08 -13.97 2.28
C ILE A 168 -9.22 -12.68 2.25
N GLY A 169 -9.84 -11.54 1.90
CA GLY A 169 -9.22 -10.23 1.92
C GLY A 169 -8.68 -9.85 3.30
N LEU A 170 -9.42 -10.16 4.38
CA LEU A 170 -8.94 -9.92 5.74
C LEU A 170 -7.67 -10.71 6.08
N ILE A 171 -7.52 -11.91 5.51
CA ILE A 171 -6.35 -12.77 5.80
C ILE A 171 -5.09 -12.16 5.21
N PHE A 172 -5.13 -11.65 3.98
CA PHE A 172 -3.92 -11.24 3.24
C PHE A 172 -3.70 -9.74 3.14
N HIS A 173 -4.77 -8.95 2.93
CA HIS A 173 -4.61 -7.51 2.65
C HIS A 173 -4.00 -6.74 3.84
N PRO A 174 -4.52 -6.78 5.09
CA PRO A 174 -3.99 -5.96 6.16
C PRO A 174 -2.54 -6.28 6.54
N PRO A 175 -2.11 -7.57 6.62
CA PRO A 175 -0.70 -7.87 6.90
C PRO A 175 0.26 -7.35 5.82
N LEU A 176 -0.10 -7.47 4.54
CA LEU A 176 0.75 -7.01 3.43
C LEU A 176 0.78 -5.47 3.35
N LEU A 177 -0.38 -4.82 3.55
CA LEU A 177 -0.48 -3.37 3.60
C LEU A 177 0.39 -2.80 4.74
N TYR A 178 0.25 -3.36 5.95
CA TYR A 178 1.01 -2.91 7.11
C TYR A 178 2.50 -3.20 6.96
N MET A 179 2.88 -4.31 6.34
CA MET A 179 4.29 -4.59 6.06
C MET A 179 4.93 -3.47 5.23
N GLY A 180 4.22 -2.94 4.23
CA GLY A 180 4.67 -1.80 3.44
C GLY A 180 4.65 -0.49 4.21
N TYR A 181 3.55 -0.22 4.85
CA TYR A 181 3.25 1.00 5.57
C TYR A 181 4.25 1.25 6.73
N VAL A 182 4.45 0.22 7.56
CA VAL A 182 5.42 0.21 8.65
C VAL A 182 6.86 0.21 8.13
N GLY A 183 7.11 -0.41 6.98
CA GLY A 183 8.43 -0.55 6.38
C GLY A 183 9.12 0.78 6.07
N PHE A 184 8.38 1.86 5.86
CA PHE A 184 8.98 3.20 5.70
C PHE A 184 9.64 3.72 6.98
N SER A 185 9.36 3.14 8.15
CA SER A 185 10.12 3.42 9.37
C SER A 185 11.61 3.12 9.24
N VAL A 186 11.98 2.13 8.41
CA VAL A 186 13.38 1.80 8.15
C VAL A 186 14.06 2.92 7.37
N ALA A 187 13.47 3.39 6.27
CA ALA A 187 14.02 4.52 5.50
C ALA A 187 14.15 5.78 6.36
N PHE A 188 13.14 6.06 7.20
CA PHE A 188 13.16 7.12 8.20
C PHE A 188 14.31 6.95 9.19
N ALA A 189 14.47 5.75 9.79
CA ALA A 189 15.54 5.48 10.74
C ALA A 189 16.93 5.67 10.13
N PHE A 190 17.13 5.25 8.87
CA PHE A 190 18.36 5.52 8.14
C PHE A 190 18.61 7.02 7.94
N ALA A 191 17.57 7.80 7.60
CA ALA A 191 17.69 9.24 7.41
C ALA A 191 18.04 9.95 8.73
N ILE A 192 17.34 9.64 9.83
CA ILE A 192 17.60 10.22 11.16
C ILE A 192 18.97 9.83 11.67
N ALA A 193 19.38 8.57 11.56
CA ALA A 193 20.71 8.11 11.96
C ALA A 193 21.83 8.86 11.22
N SER A 194 21.64 9.11 9.93
CA SER A 194 22.60 9.87 9.12
C SER A 194 22.66 11.35 9.50
N LEU A 195 21.53 11.98 9.82
CA LEU A 195 21.49 13.35 10.35
C LEU A 195 22.19 13.43 11.71
N MET A 196 21.94 12.46 12.63
CA MET A 196 22.63 12.38 13.93
C MET A 196 24.14 12.28 13.75
N ALA A 197 24.61 11.46 12.81
CA ALA A 197 26.02 11.28 12.52
C ALA A 197 26.66 12.48 11.78
N GLY A 198 25.85 13.37 11.20
CA GLY A 198 26.32 14.46 10.34
C GLY A 198 26.96 13.98 9.03
N ARG A 199 26.67 12.74 8.61
CA ARG A 199 27.23 12.09 7.41
C ARG A 199 26.10 11.65 6.49
N LEU A 200 26.04 12.26 5.31
CA LEU A 200 25.13 11.87 4.23
C LEU A 200 25.97 11.66 2.95
N ASP A 201 26.42 10.46 2.77
CA ASP A 201 27.19 10.02 1.61
C ASP A 201 26.35 9.11 0.69
N THR A 202 26.96 8.67 -0.41
CA THR A 202 26.33 7.77 -1.36
C THR A 202 26.14 6.34 -0.78
N ALA A 203 26.91 5.97 0.24
CA ALA A 203 26.81 4.69 0.92
C ALA A 203 25.49 4.60 1.71
N TRP A 204 25.09 5.68 2.39
CA TRP A 204 23.79 5.75 3.06
C TRP A 204 22.62 5.48 2.11
N ALA A 205 22.60 6.12 0.95
CA ALA A 205 21.55 5.91 -0.04
C ALA A 205 21.53 4.45 -0.55
N ARG A 206 22.70 3.86 -0.73
CA ARG A 206 22.83 2.44 -1.12
C ARG A 206 22.30 1.49 -0.06
N TRP A 207 22.55 1.76 1.22
CA TRP A 207 22.04 0.93 2.32
C TRP A 207 20.52 1.08 2.51
N SER A 208 19.99 2.29 2.39
CA SER A 208 18.55 2.57 2.59
C SER A 208 17.68 2.06 1.44
N ARG A 209 18.20 2.07 0.21
CA ARG A 209 17.42 1.82 -1.01
C ARG A 209 16.72 0.45 -1.04
N PRO A 210 17.35 -0.69 -0.70
CA PRO A 210 16.67 -1.98 -0.70
C PRO A 210 15.49 -2.03 0.27
N TRP A 211 15.64 -1.47 1.46
CA TRP A 211 14.58 -1.41 2.48
C TRP A 211 13.40 -0.58 2.02
N THR A 212 13.67 0.60 1.45
CA THR A 212 12.63 1.46 0.87
C THR A 212 11.90 0.76 -0.26
N THR A 213 12.62 0.07 -1.15
CA THR A 213 12.01 -0.69 -2.25
C THR A 213 11.17 -1.85 -1.73
N ALA A 214 11.61 -2.57 -0.71
CA ALA A 214 10.84 -3.65 -0.09
C ALA A 214 9.54 -3.13 0.54
N ALA A 215 9.61 -2.04 1.30
CA ALA A 215 8.44 -1.40 1.88
C ALA A 215 7.45 -0.96 0.78
N TRP A 216 7.94 -0.35 -0.29
CA TRP A 216 7.13 0.08 -1.42
C TRP A 216 6.46 -1.10 -2.15
N VAL A 217 7.15 -2.23 -2.31
CA VAL A 217 6.57 -3.45 -2.91
C VAL A 217 5.41 -3.98 -2.08
N PHE A 218 5.60 -4.14 -0.77
CA PHE A 218 4.55 -4.60 0.11
C PHE A 218 3.35 -3.64 0.12
N LEU A 219 3.60 -2.33 0.15
CA LEU A 219 2.53 -1.33 0.10
C LEU A 219 1.79 -1.37 -1.23
N THR A 220 2.49 -1.54 -2.35
CA THR A 220 1.87 -1.69 -3.68
C THR A 220 0.96 -2.91 -3.73
N ILE A 221 1.42 -4.07 -3.27
CA ILE A 221 0.61 -5.29 -3.20
C ILE A 221 -0.58 -5.09 -2.25
N GLY A 222 -0.36 -4.47 -1.09
CA GLY A 222 -1.42 -4.18 -0.13
C GLY A 222 -2.52 -3.30 -0.73
N ILE A 223 -2.17 -2.21 -1.41
CA ILE A 223 -3.14 -1.32 -2.08
C ILE A 223 -3.90 -2.06 -3.18
N VAL A 224 -3.19 -2.85 -4.01
CA VAL A 224 -3.82 -3.66 -5.08
C VAL A 224 -4.84 -4.64 -4.51
N LEU A 225 -4.49 -5.36 -3.45
CA LEU A 225 -5.38 -6.31 -2.80
C LEU A 225 -6.58 -5.63 -2.15
N GLY A 226 -6.37 -4.48 -1.49
CA GLY A 226 -7.46 -3.71 -0.89
C GLY A 226 -8.44 -3.16 -1.93
N SER A 227 -7.93 -2.65 -3.04
CA SER A 227 -8.73 -2.19 -4.17
C SER A 227 -9.55 -3.33 -4.80
N ALA A 228 -8.94 -4.51 -4.97
CA ALA A 228 -9.65 -5.69 -5.47
C ALA A 228 -10.70 -6.18 -4.47
N TRP A 229 -10.38 -6.18 -3.17
CA TRP A 229 -11.30 -6.56 -2.11
C TRP A 229 -12.52 -5.64 -2.04
N ALA A 230 -12.32 -4.32 -2.08
CA ALA A 230 -13.41 -3.36 -2.15
C ALA A 230 -14.34 -3.61 -3.35
N TYR A 231 -13.76 -3.97 -4.50
CA TYR A 231 -14.51 -4.24 -5.74
C TYR A 231 -15.45 -5.43 -5.63
N TYR A 232 -15.02 -6.55 -5.07
CA TYR A 232 -15.86 -7.74 -5.02
C TYR A 232 -16.72 -7.83 -3.75
N GLU A 233 -16.30 -7.21 -2.63
CA GLU A 233 -16.95 -7.36 -1.34
C GLU A 233 -18.09 -6.35 -1.12
N LEU A 234 -17.89 -5.08 -1.52
CA LEU A 234 -18.86 -4.02 -1.18
C LEU A 234 -20.15 -4.06 -1.99
N GLY A 235 -20.23 -4.84 -3.07
CA GLY A 235 -21.41 -4.93 -3.91
C GLY A 235 -21.72 -3.70 -4.78
N TRP A 236 -20.85 -2.69 -4.74
CA TRP A 236 -21.03 -1.42 -5.48
C TRP A 236 -20.30 -1.37 -6.83
N GLY A 237 -19.50 -2.39 -7.14
CA GLY A 237 -18.73 -2.49 -8.38
C GLY A 237 -17.66 -1.41 -8.57
N GLY A 238 -17.34 -0.66 -7.53
CA GLY A 238 -16.25 0.30 -7.50
C GLY A 238 -14.95 -0.33 -7.03
N TRP A 239 -13.81 0.18 -7.50
CA TRP A 239 -12.49 -0.33 -7.15
C TRP A 239 -11.64 0.68 -6.37
N TRP A 240 -12.05 1.97 -6.28
CA TRP A 240 -11.41 3.05 -5.54
C TRP A 240 -12.42 4.16 -5.27
N PHE A 241 -12.56 4.58 -4.03
CA PHE A 241 -13.61 5.52 -3.60
C PHE A 241 -13.05 6.84 -3.05
N TRP A 242 -11.73 7.01 -3.06
CA TRP A 242 -11.06 8.11 -2.38
C TRP A 242 -11.45 8.22 -0.90
N ASP A 243 -11.77 7.08 -0.29
CA ASP A 243 -12.04 7.00 1.14
C ASP A 243 -10.82 7.50 1.93
N PRO A 244 -10.99 8.23 3.04
CA PRO A 244 -9.88 8.72 3.84
C PRO A 244 -8.86 7.66 4.27
N VAL A 245 -9.28 6.42 4.46
CA VAL A 245 -8.37 5.31 4.80
C VAL A 245 -7.62 4.78 3.58
N GLU A 246 -8.26 4.71 2.42
CA GLU A 246 -7.58 4.46 1.15
C GLU A 246 -6.52 5.53 0.89
N ASN A 247 -6.89 6.80 1.02
CA ASN A 247 -5.99 7.94 0.88
C ASN A 247 -4.81 7.89 1.85
N ALA A 248 -5.05 7.46 3.11
CA ALA A 248 -4.02 7.31 4.13
C ALA A 248 -2.94 6.30 3.73
N SER A 249 -3.27 5.27 2.95
CA SER A 249 -2.30 4.32 2.40
C SER A 249 -1.61 4.81 1.13
N PHE A 250 -2.33 5.57 0.31
CA PHE A 250 -1.86 6.06 -0.97
C PHE A 250 -0.85 7.21 -0.85
N MET A 251 -1.03 8.10 0.14
CA MET A 251 -0.09 9.21 0.38
C MET A 251 1.35 8.73 0.65
N PRO A 252 1.63 7.79 1.58
CA PRO A 252 2.99 7.28 1.77
C PRO A 252 3.50 6.49 0.56
N TRP A 253 2.62 5.89 -0.26
CA TRP A 253 3.01 5.25 -1.52
C TRP A 253 3.55 6.27 -2.53
N LEU A 254 2.89 7.43 -2.69
CA LEU A 254 3.35 8.53 -3.56
C LEU A 254 4.70 9.09 -3.08
N ALA A 255 4.81 9.39 -1.78
CA ALA A 255 6.05 9.87 -1.18
C ALA A 255 7.18 8.83 -1.26
N GLY A 256 6.86 7.54 -1.06
CA GLY A 256 7.78 6.42 -1.18
C GLY A 256 8.27 6.21 -2.61
N THR A 257 7.42 6.42 -3.62
CA THR A 257 7.80 6.40 -5.03
C THR A 257 8.81 7.53 -5.34
N ALA A 258 8.54 8.74 -4.87
CA ALA A 258 9.47 9.86 -4.99
C ALA A 258 10.80 9.57 -4.26
N LEU A 259 10.74 8.97 -3.07
CA LEU A 259 11.90 8.57 -2.29
C LEU A 259 12.76 7.53 -3.01
N MET A 260 12.16 6.51 -3.62
CA MET A 260 12.91 5.49 -4.40
C MET A 260 13.71 6.14 -5.54
N HIS A 261 13.08 7.05 -6.28
CA HIS A 261 13.75 7.77 -7.37
C HIS A 261 14.86 8.68 -6.86
N SER A 262 14.60 9.40 -5.77
CA SER A 262 15.58 10.28 -5.13
C SER A 262 16.79 9.51 -4.58
N LEU A 263 16.56 8.36 -3.93
CA LEU A 263 17.62 7.45 -3.47
C LEU A 263 18.50 6.95 -4.63
N ALA A 264 17.88 6.64 -5.78
CA ALA A 264 18.62 6.20 -6.97
C ALA A 264 19.53 7.30 -7.52
N VAL A 265 19.09 8.55 -7.50
CA VAL A 265 19.91 9.70 -7.90
C VAL A 265 21.01 9.96 -6.87
N THR A 266 20.69 9.95 -5.60
CA THR A 266 21.67 10.17 -4.50
C THR A 266 22.77 9.09 -4.52
N GLU A 267 22.40 7.82 -4.72
CA GLU A 267 23.38 6.71 -4.82
C GLU A 267 24.32 6.86 -6.02
N LYS A 268 23.78 7.19 -7.21
CA LYS A 268 24.55 7.22 -8.46
C LYS A 268 25.30 8.51 -8.69
N ARG A 269 24.76 9.64 -8.19
CA ARG A 269 25.21 10.99 -8.54
C ARG A 269 25.65 11.82 -7.35
N GLY A 270 25.32 11.44 -6.12
CA GLY A 270 25.61 12.21 -4.92
C GLY A 270 24.81 13.51 -4.81
N THR A 271 23.74 13.66 -5.64
CA THR A 271 22.83 14.83 -5.63
C THR A 271 21.54 14.50 -4.88
N PHE A 272 20.68 15.48 -4.66
CA PHE A 272 19.37 15.37 -3.99
C PHE A 272 19.41 14.93 -2.52
N LYS A 273 20.54 14.97 -1.86
CA LYS A 273 20.72 14.47 -0.48
C LYS A 273 19.69 15.03 0.49
N ALA A 274 19.56 16.35 0.53
CA ALA A 274 18.61 17.04 1.40
C ALA A 274 17.16 16.66 1.09
N TRP A 275 16.82 16.61 -0.19
CA TRP A 275 15.51 16.20 -0.68
C TRP A 275 15.19 14.76 -0.30
N THR A 276 16.15 13.85 -0.47
CA THR A 276 16.01 12.43 -0.11
C THR A 276 15.73 12.23 1.39
N VAL A 277 16.41 12.98 2.24
CA VAL A 277 16.15 12.95 3.70
C VAL A 277 14.75 13.43 4.02
N LEU A 278 14.34 14.57 3.44
CA LEU A 278 12.98 15.09 3.64
C LEU A 278 11.92 14.12 3.16
N LEU A 279 12.12 13.45 2.01
CA LEU A 279 11.20 12.43 1.50
C LEU A 279 11.11 11.22 2.43
N ALA A 280 12.22 10.79 3.03
CA ALA A 280 12.21 9.68 4.00
C ALA A 280 11.45 10.06 5.27
N ILE A 281 11.62 11.27 5.78
CA ILE A 281 10.85 11.80 6.91
C ILE A 281 9.37 11.90 6.53
N THR A 282 9.04 12.44 5.36
CA THR A 282 7.67 12.60 4.88
C THR A 282 6.96 11.26 4.72
N ALA A 283 7.57 10.27 4.08
CA ALA A 283 6.95 8.96 3.84
C ALA A 283 6.52 8.28 5.15
N PHE A 284 7.40 8.28 6.15
CA PHE A 284 7.05 7.72 7.46
C PHE A 284 6.09 8.59 8.25
N SER A 285 6.21 9.92 8.19
CA SER A 285 5.26 10.84 8.81
C SER A 285 3.84 10.65 8.29
N LEU A 286 3.69 10.38 6.99
CA LEU A 286 2.40 10.06 6.39
C LEU A 286 1.86 8.70 6.85
N SER A 287 2.74 7.71 7.08
CA SER A 287 2.34 6.43 7.68
C SER A 287 1.83 6.62 9.12
N LEU A 288 2.48 7.46 9.91
CA LEU A 288 2.01 7.82 11.27
C LEU A 288 0.71 8.62 11.23
N LEU A 289 0.60 9.59 10.32
CA LEU A 289 -0.62 10.38 10.14
C LEU A 289 -1.79 9.48 9.75
N GLY A 290 -1.58 8.55 8.82
CA GLY A 290 -2.60 7.57 8.45
C GLY A 290 -3.00 6.69 9.62
N THR A 291 -2.06 6.26 10.45
CA THR A 291 -2.35 5.53 11.70
C THR A 291 -3.23 6.37 12.63
N PHE A 292 -2.93 7.68 12.78
CA PHE A 292 -3.77 8.60 13.52
C PHE A 292 -5.18 8.70 12.93
N LEU A 293 -5.30 8.95 11.64
CA LEU A 293 -6.59 9.12 10.96
C LEU A 293 -7.50 7.89 11.13
N VAL A 294 -6.95 6.69 10.95
CA VAL A 294 -7.71 5.44 11.06
C VAL A 294 -8.09 5.11 12.50
N ARG A 295 -7.22 5.44 13.48
CA ARG A 295 -7.34 4.98 14.88
C ARG A 295 -8.02 5.97 15.82
N SER A 296 -8.03 7.24 15.46
CA SER A 296 -8.65 8.29 16.30
C SER A 296 -10.19 8.30 16.23
N GLY A 297 -10.79 7.62 15.24
CA GLY A 297 -12.23 7.68 14.97
C GLY A 297 -12.73 9.07 14.56
N VAL A 298 -11.82 9.95 14.12
CA VAL A 298 -12.14 11.32 13.73
C VAL A 298 -12.77 11.37 12.33
N LEU A 299 -12.48 10.36 11.51
CA LEU A 299 -12.96 10.25 10.13
C LEU A 299 -14.20 9.36 10.04
N VAL A 300 -15.11 9.72 9.14
CA VAL A 300 -16.19 8.86 8.71
C VAL A 300 -15.71 8.00 7.55
N SER A 301 -15.56 6.70 7.77
CA SER A 301 -15.10 5.72 6.79
C SER A 301 -15.67 4.35 7.14
N VAL A 302 -15.89 3.50 6.14
CA VAL A 302 -16.23 2.08 6.34
C VAL A 302 -15.09 1.30 7.04
N HIS A 303 -13.88 1.84 7.03
CA HIS A 303 -12.68 1.27 7.65
C HIS A 303 -12.35 1.88 9.02
N SER A 304 -13.13 2.89 9.49
CA SER A 304 -12.81 3.57 10.74
C SER A 304 -13.20 2.73 11.95
N PHE A 305 -12.36 2.82 13.01
CA PHE A 305 -12.68 2.25 14.30
C PHE A 305 -13.53 3.24 15.14
N ALA A 306 -14.15 2.73 16.20
CA ALA A 306 -14.92 3.57 17.11
C ALA A 306 -14.05 4.73 17.64
N SER A 307 -14.65 5.92 17.77
CA SER A 307 -13.96 7.11 18.26
C SER A 307 -13.57 6.95 19.73
N ASP A 308 -12.29 7.20 20.00
CA ASP A 308 -11.73 7.23 21.36
C ASP A 308 -10.77 8.43 21.44
N PRO A 309 -11.16 9.50 22.16
CA PRO A 309 -10.35 10.70 22.27
C PRO A 309 -8.97 10.45 22.90
N ALA A 310 -8.84 9.51 23.85
CA ALA A 310 -7.57 9.20 24.51
C ALA A 310 -6.58 8.58 23.52
N ARG A 311 -7.06 7.66 22.67
CA ARG A 311 -6.28 7.05 21.60
C ARG A 311 -5.83 8.08 20.57
N GLY A 312 -6.76 8.95 20.15
CA GLY A 312 -6.47 10.03 19.20
C GLY A 312 -5.40 11.00 19.72
N MET A 313 -5.54 11.46 20.96
CA MET A 313 -4.58 12.39 21.57
C MET A 313 -3.19 11.79 21.74
N PHE A 314 -3.09 10.51 22.13
CA PHE A 314 -1.80 9.83 22.26
C PHE A 314 -1.05 9.78 20.93
N ILE A 315 -1.73 9.30 19.86
CA ILE A 315 -1.09 9.18 18.52
C ILE A 315 -0.74 10.56 17.97
N LEU A 316 -1.59 11.57 18.20
CA LEU A 316 -1.32 12.94 17.77
C LEU A 316 -0.07 13.50 18.48
N ALA A 317 0.04 13.32 19.81
CA ALA A 317 1.23 13.73 20.54
C ALA A 317 2.49 13.00 20.05
N PHE A 318 2.39 11.70 19.82
CA PHE A 318 3.49 10.90 19.26
C PHE A 318 3.92 11.38 17.86
N LEU A 319 2.95 11.66 17.00
CA LEU A 319 3.18 12.22 15.66
C LEU A 319 3.90 13.58 15.72
N VAL A 320 3.45 14.49 16.59
CA VAL A 320 4.09 15.80 16.81
C VAL A 320 5.52 15.64 17.29
N ILE A 321 5.78 14.73 18.25
CA ILE A 321 7.12 14.46 18.74
C ILE A 321 8.02 13.92 17.63
N VAL A 322 7.57 12.91 16.88
CA VAL A 322 8.38 12.28 15.81
C VAL A 322 8.66 13.27 14.69
N ILE A 323 7.64 13.94 14.16
CA ILE A 323 7.82 14.90 13.06
C ILE A 323 8.59 16.12 13.55
N GLY A 324 8.21 16.71 14.69
CA GLY A 324 8.83 17.90 15.24
C GLY A 324 10.32 17.70 15.52
N SER A 325 10.69 16.61 16.21
CA SER A 325 12.09 16.30 16.48
C SER A 325 12.90 16.02 15.21
N SER A 326 12.29 15.35 14.22
CA SER A 326 12.94 15.05 12.93
C SER A 326 13.22 16.30 12.12
N LEU A 327 12.24 17.20 12.01
CA LEU A 327 12.39 18.48 11.31
C LEU A 327 13.34 19.42 12.04
N LEU A 328 13.31 19.43 13.38
CA LEU A 328 14.28 20.19 14.19
C LEU A 328 15.70 19.68 13.96
N LEU A 329 15.90 18.37 14.00
CA LEU A 329 17.19 17.76 13.71
C LEU A 329 17.66 18.09 12.28
N TYR A 330 16.74 18.05 11.32
CA TYR A 330 17.03 18.44 9.95
C TYR A 330 17.42 19.93 9.85
N ALA A 331 16.72 20.83 10.54
CA ALA A 331 17.04 22.26 10.56
C ALA A 331 18.45 22.51 11.13
N ILE A 332 18.82 21.82 12.20
CA ILE A 332 20.15 21.96 12.85
C ILE A 332 21.28 21.36 12.01
N LYS A 333 21.05 20.20 11.39
CA LYS A 333 22.10 19.40 10.72
C LYS A 333 22.05 19.46 9.19
N GLY A 334 20.96 19.91 8.60
CA GLY A 334 20.71 19.90 7.15
C GLY A 334 21.69 20.77 6.33
N GLY A 335 22.27 21.81 6.93
CA GLY A 335 23.30 22.62 6.28
C GLY A 335 24.55 21.81 5.86
N LYS A 336 24.83 20.70 6.55
CA LYS A 336 25.94 19.78 6.21
C LYS A 336 25.60 18.80 5.07
N VAL A 337 24.35 18.80 4.60
CA VAL A 337 23.80 17.83 3.64
C VAL A 337 23.75 18.39 2.21
N ARG A 338 24.32 19.56 1.96
CA ARG A 338 24.23 20.22 0.65
C ARG A 338 24.95 19.43 -0.44
N SER A 339 24.27 19.29 -1.58
CA SER A 339 24.90 18.82 -2.84
C SER A 339 25.64 19.96 -3.51
N ARG A 340 26.87 19.71 -3.92
CA ARG A 340 27.71 20.73 -4.63
C ARG A 340 27.67 20.57 -6.16
N VAL A 341 26.96 19.58 -6.68
CA VAL A 341 26.92 19.28 -8.11
C VAL A 341 25.78 20.05 -8.76
N GLN A 342 26.06 20.79 -9.80
CA GLN A 342 25.06 21.45 -10.65
C GLN A 342 24.58 20.44 -11.72
N ASN A 343 23.28 20.34 -11.92
CA ASN A 343 22.66 19.55 -12.97
C ASN A 343 22.23 20.49 -14.11
N GLU A 344 22.41 20.05 -15.35
CA GLU A 344 21.87 20.77 -16.50
C GLU A 344 20.37 20.51 -16.63
N THR A 345 19.65 21.49 -17.22
CA THR A 345 18.19 21.40 -17.39
C THR A 345 17.77 20.16 -18.19
N TRP A 346 18.48 19.86 -19.27
CA TRP A 346 18.25 18.65 -20.08
C TRP A 346 19.11 17.49 -19.58
N SER A 347 18.69 16.94 -18.46
CA SER A 347 19.36 15.79 -17.81
C SER A 347 18.33 14.86 -17.16
N ARG A 348 18.68 13.59 -17.04
CA ARG A 348 17.82 12.60 -16.33
C ARG A 348 17.52 13.04 -14.89
N GLU A 349 18.47 13.69 -14.24
CA GLU A 349 18.31 14.25 -12.89
C GLU A 349 17.16 15.26 -12.84
N SER A 350 17.10 16.17 -13.81
CA SER A 350 16.04 17.20 -13.86
C SER A 350 14.66 16.59 -14.13
N PHE A 351 14.57 15.59 -15.00
CA PHE A 351 13.31 14.85 -15.24
C PHE A 351 12.85 14.07 -14.00
N LEU A 352 13.78 13.43 -13.28
CA LEU A 352 13.47 12.76 -12.02
C LEU A 352 13.05 13.74 -10.92
N LEU A 353 13.67 14.93 -10.86
CA LEU A 353 13.23 15.98 -9.95
C LEU A 353 11.82 16.45 -10.28
N GLY A 354 11.54 16.70 -11.57
CA GLY A 354 10.19 17.08 -12.03
C GLY A 354 9.13 16.04 -11.64
N ASN A 355 9.41 14.76 -11.87
CA ASN A 355 8.52 13.68 -11.44
C ASN A 355 8.33 13.65 -9.92
N ASN A 356 9.40 13.82 -9.14
CA ASN A 356 9.30 13.86 -7.69
C ASN A 356 8.45 15.03 -7.20
N VAL A 357 8.58 16.20 -7.81
CA VAL A 357 7.76 17.38 -7.49
C VAL A 357 6.30 17.12 -7.79
N LEU A 358 5.98 16.50 -8.94
CA LEU A 358 4.60 16.16 -9.29
C LEU A 358 4.00 15.08 -8.37
N LEU A 359 4.78 14.07 -7.98
CA LEU A 359 4.34 13.06 -7.01
C LEU A 359 4.04 13.67 -5.63
N ILE A 360 4.87 14.60 -5.18
CA ILE A 360 4.64 15.33 -3.92
C ILE A 360 3.45 16.27 -4.04
N ALA A 361 3.28 16.95 -5.18
CA ALA A 361 2.10 17.77 -5.42
C ALA A 361 0.81 16.92 -5.40
N ALA A 362 0.81 15.76 -6.04
CA ALA A 362 -0.30 14.81 -5.99
C ALA A 362 -0.58 14.33 -4.55
N MET A 363 0.47 14.00 -3.79
CA MET A 363 0.37 13.63 -2.37
C MET A 363 -0.24 14.77 -1.54
N LEU A 364 0.18 16.02 -1.77
CA LEU A 364 -0.37 17.19 -1.06
C LEU A 364 -1.86 17.42 -1.40
N VAL A 365 -2.27 17.23 -2.66
CA VAL A 365 -3.69 17.30 -3.05
C VAL A 365 -4.50 16.27 -2.30
N VAL A 366 -4.02 15.01 -2.23
CA VAL A 366 -4.71 13.94 -1.49
C VAL A 366 -4.76 14.27 0.00
N LEU A 367 -3.65 14.74 0.57
CA LEU A 367 -3.56 15.13 1.99
C LEU A 367 -4.54 16.25 2.34
N LEU A 368 -4.50 17.33 1.58
CA LEU A 368 -5.36 18.50 1.83
C LEU A 368 -6.84 18.14 1.63
N GLY A 369 -7.17 17.42 0.55
CA GLY A 369 -8.56 16.97 0.30
C GLY A 369 -9.09 16.05 1.40
N THR A 370 -8.23 15.19 1.95
CA THR A 370 -8.60 14.27 3.04
C THR A 370 -8.76 14.99 4.38
N LEU A 371 -7.90 15.96 4.69
CA LEU A 371 -7.93 16.67 5.97
C LEU A 371 -8.89 17.85 6.00
N LEU A 372 -9.21 18.44 4.85
CA LEU A 372 -10.03 19.66 4.78
C LEU A 372 -11.39 19.50 5.45
N PRO A 373 -12.19 18.43 5.24
CA PRO A 373 -13.46 18.24 5.95
C PRO A 373 -13.29 18.19 7.47
N LEU A 374 -12.21 17.55 7.93
CA LEU A 374 -11.90 17.44 9.36
C LEU A 374 -11.57 18.81 9.97
N VAL A 375 -10.67 19.55 9.36
CA VAL A 375 -10.25 20.88 9.83
C VAL A 375 -11.43 21.84 9.82
N HIS A 376 -12.24 21.82 8.75
CA HIS A 376 -13.41 22.69 8.61
C HIS A 376 -14.44 22.45 9.73
N LYS A 377 -14.70 21.18 10.05
CA LYS A 377 -15.58 20.78 11.15
C LYS A 377 -15.03 21.21 12.52
N GLN A 378 -13.73 21.01 12.76
CA GLN A 378 -13.09 21.35 14.04
C GLN A 378 -13.03 22.88 14.29
N LEU A 379 -12.95 23.67 13.23
CA LEU A 379 -13.01 25.14 13.31
C LEU A 379 -14.44 25.69 13.47
N GLY A 380 -15.46 24.85 13.53
CA GLY A 380 -16.85 25.26 13.66
C GLY A 380 -17.43 25.90 12.40
N LEU A 381 -16.80 25.70 11.24
CA LEU A 381 -17.21 26.29 9.96
C LEU A 381 -18.32 25.46 9.25
N GLY A 382 -18.81 24.41 9.90
CA GLY A 382 -19.81 23.47 9.38
C GLY A 382 -19.19 22.20 8.80
N SER A 383 -20.02 21.34 8.18
CA SER A 383 -19.56 20.12 7.51
C SER A 383 -19.46 20.35 6.00
N ILE A 384 -18.33 19.99 5.43
CA ILE A 384 -18.11 19.92 3.99
C ILE A 384 -17.75 18.50 3.60
N SER A 385 -18.04 18.13 2.36
CA SER A 385 -17.62 16.85 1.79
C SER A 385 -16.66 17.11 0.63
N VAL A 386 -15.52 16.43 0.66
CA VAL A 386 -14.56 16.38 -0.45
C VAL A 386 -14.57 14.94 -0.97
N GLY A 387 -15.17 14.74 -2.12
CA GLY A 387 -15.40 13.42 -2.68
C GLY A 387 -14.66 13.15 -3.98
N GLU A 388 -15.03 12.05 -4.61
CA GLU A 388 -14.45 11.53 -5.84
C GLU A 388 -14.28 12.56 -6.98
N PRO A 389 -15.26 13.46 -7.28
CA PRO A 389 -15.10 14.43 -8.37
C PRO A 389 -13.92 15.37 -8.18
N PHE A 390 -13.66 15.81 -6.92
CA PHE A 390 -12.51 16.65 -6.61
C PHE A 390 -11.19 15.91 -6.86
N PHE A 391 -11.04 14.72 -6.26
CA PHE A 391 -9.80 13.95 -6.37
C PHE A 391 -9.53 13.53 -7.82
N ASN A 392 -10.54 13.02 -8.53
CA ASN A 392 -10.40 12.61 -9.93
C ASN A 392 -9.97 13.77 -10.82
N THR A 393 -10.53 14.96 -10.63
CA THR A 393 -10.17 16.16 -11.41
C THR A 393 -8.73 16.59 -11.11
N MET A 394 -8.42 16.83 -9.83
CA MET A 394 -7.11 17.35 -9.44
C MET A 394 -5.98 16.36 -9.73
N PHE A 395 -6.22 15.08 -9.48
CA PHE A 395 -5.24 14.02 -9.75
C PHE A 395 -4.99 13.86 -11.25
N SER A 396 -6.02 13.93 -12.09
CA SER A 396 -5.88 13.84 -13.54
C SER A 396 -5.02 14.98 -14.12
N TRP A 397 -5.20 16.20 -13.64
CA TRP A 397 -4.37 17.34 -14.04
C TRP A 397 -2.88 17.15 -13.72
N LEU A 398 -2.57 16.55 -12.58
CA LEU A 398 -1.19 16.28 -12.17
C LEU A 398 -0.60 15.06 -12.89
N MET A 399 -1.42 14.07 -13.20
CA MET A 399 -0.96 12.83 -13.85
C MET A 399 -0.61 13.03 -15.33
N ALA A 400 -1.19 14.00 -16.02
CA ALA A 400 -0.83 14.29 -17.40
C ALA A 400 0.65 14.72 -17.56
N PRO A 401 1.14 15.79 -16.90
CA PRO A 401 2.56 16.14 -16.94
C PRO A 401 3.46 15.06 -16.31
N PHE A 402 2.99 14.33 -15.29
CA PHE A 402 3.72 13.22 -14.71
C PHE A 402 3.96 12.10 -15.73
N ALA A 403 2.93 11.67 -16.46
CA ALA A 403 3.03 10.65 -17.51
C ALA A 403 3.98 11.08 -18.64
N LEU A 404 3.92 12.37 -19.02
CA LEU A 404 4.83 12.95 -19.99
C LEU A 404 6.30 12.79 -19.58
N LEU A 405 6.63 13.22 -18.35
CA LEU A 405 7.99 13.13 -17.82
C LEU A 405 8.42 11.68 -17.56
N LEU A 406 7.50 10.82 -17.12
CA LEU A 406 7.76 9.41 -16.85
C LEU A 406 8.17 8.67 -18.13
N GLY A 407 7.50 8.94 -19.25
CA GLY A 407 7.86 8.35 -20.54
C GLY A 407 9.22 8.84 -21.05
N ILE A 408 9.49 10.12 -20.98
CA ILE A 408 10.73 10.73 -21.49
C ILE A 408 11.94 10.41 -20.61
N GLY A 409 11.79 10.42 -19.28
CA GLY A 409 12.90 10.34 -18.32
C GLY A 409 13.89 9.19 -18.54
N PRO A 410 13.46 7.94 -18.81
CA PRO A 410 14.35 6.82 -19.09
C PRO A 410 15.26 6.99 -20.31
N LEU A 411 14.77 7.71 -21.33
CA LEU A 411 15.50 7.96 -22.58
C LEU A 411 16.60 9.02 -22.42
N VAL A 412 16.42 9.96 -21.48
CA VAL A 412 17.36 11.06 -21.27
C VAL A 412 18.63 10.57 -20.58
N ARG A 413 19.79 11.09 -21.00
CA ARG A 413 21.11 10.78 -20.43
C ARG A 413 21.31 11.47 -19.09
N TRP A 414 22.18 10.90 -18.28
CA TRP A 414 22.69 11.53 -17.06
C TRP A 414 23.56 12.75 -17.38
N ARG A 415 23.50 13.80 -16.57
CA ARG A 415 24.18 15.08 -16.65
C ARG A 415 23.69 15.99 -17.77
N ARG A 416 23.70 15.52 -19.02
CA ARG A 416 23.37 16.34 -20.21
C ARG A 416 22.86 15.45 -21.33
N ASP A 417 21.84 15.93 -22.05
CA ASP A 417 21.36 15.35 -23.30
C ASP A 417 21.15 16.44 -24.35
N GLU A 418 21.03 16.02 -25.61
CA GLU A 418 20.79 16.88 -26.76
C GLU A 418 19.30 16.85 -27.13
N PRO A 419 18.56 17.98 -26.91
CA PRO A 419 17.11 18.00 -27.12
C PRO A 419 16.70 17.69 -28.56
N GLN A 420 17.51 18.06 -29.54
CA GLN A 420 17.21 17.80 -30.96
C GLN A 420 17.20 16.32 -31.35
N LYS A 421 18.10 15.50 -30.78
CA LYS A 421 18.12 14.05 -30.99
C LYS A 421 16.96 13.37 -30.31
N LEU A 422 16.59 13.87 -29.14
CA LEU A 422 15.46 13.38 -28.38
C LEU A 422 14.14 13.70 -29.10
N ALA A 423 13.98 14.89 -29.65
CA ALA A 423 12.76 15.33 -30.34
C ALA A 423 12.35 14.40 -31.50
N LYS A 424 13.30 13.89 -32.29
CA LYS A 424 13.00 12.97 -33.40
C LYS A 424 12.41 11.63 -32.90
N ARG A 425 12.93 11.10 -31.78
CA ARG A 425 12.42 9.86 -31.16
C ARG A 425 11.02 10.07 -30.58
N LEU A 426 10.82 11.21 -29.93
CA LEU A 426 9.53 11.58 -29.35
C LEU A 426 8.45 11.83 -30.40
N ALA A 427 8.80 12.38 -31.57
CA ALA A 427 7.86 12.61 -32.66
C ALA A 427 7.23 11.31 -33.18
N LEU A 428 8.02 10.25 -33.40
CA LEU A 428 7.50 8.95 -33.80
C LEU A 428 6.61 8.34 -32.72
N ALA A 429 7.07 8.36 -31.47
CA ALA A 429 6.29 7.86 -30.35
C ALA A 429 4.97 8.61 -30.19
N LEU A 430 4.95 9.93 -30.42
CA LEU A 430 3.75 10.76 -30.37
C LEU A 430 2.73 10.34 -31.46
N ILE A 431 3.19 10.10 -32.70
CA ILE A 431 2.31 9.65 -33.79
C ILE A 431 1.68 8.31 -33.42
N VAL A 432 2.47 7.33 -32.96
CA VAL A 432 1.98 6.00 -32.56
C VAL A 432 0.98 6.11 -31.40
N THR A 433 1.29 6.95 -30.42
CA THR A 433 0.43 7.18 -29.26
C THR A 433 -0.89 7.84 -29.64
N LEU A 434 -0.87 8.88 -30.47
CA LEU A 434 -2.07 9.56 -30.96
C LEU A 434 -2.95 8.61 -31.79
N ALA A 435 -2.35 7.90 -32.74
CA ALA A 435 -3.10 6.94 -33.56
C ALA A 435 -3.70 5.83 -32.69
N GLY A 436 -2.92 5.22 -31.81
CA GLY A 436 -3.39 4.15 -30.92
C GLY A 436 -4.49 4.61 -29.96
N SER A 437 -4.39 5.83 -29.40
CA SER A 437 -5.38 6.36 -28.47
C SER A 437 -6.77 6.59 -29.09
N ILE A 438 -6.85 6.72 -30.41
CA ILE A 438 -8.10 6.86 -31.17
C ILE A 438 -8.58 5.50 -31.69
N VAL A 439 -7.67 4.74 -32.32
CA VAL A 439 -8.03 3.48 -33.02
C VAL A 439 -8.44 2.39 -32.02
N ILE A 440 -7.74 2.26 -30.89
CA ILE A 440 -8.01 1.18 -29.92
C ILE A 440 -9.42 1.28 -29.32
N PRO A 441 -9.89 2.42 -28.79
CA PRO A 441 -11.26 2.53 -28.26
C PRO A 441 -12.31 2.31 -29.36
N TRP A 442 -12.09 2.85 -30.54
CA TRP A 442 -13.00 2.65 -31.66
C TRP A 442 -13.14 1.17 -32.04
N TRP A 443 -12.04 0.45 -32.09
CA TRP A 443 -12.04 -0.98 -32.46
C TRP A 443 -12.62 -1.89 -31.35
N LEU A 444 -12.39 -1.54 -30.08
CA LEU A 444 -12.79 -2.41 -28.95
C LEU A 444 -14.20 -2.12 -28.43
N GLN A 445 -14.69 -0.88 -28.58
CA GLN A 445 -15.92 -0.41 -27.93
C GLN A 445 -16.91 0.25 -28.91
N ASP A 446 -16.61 0.27 -30.21
CA ASP A 446 -17.41 0.94 -31.27
C ASP A 446 -17.76 2.41 -30.92
N ARG A 447 -17.10 3.00 -29.94
CA ARG A 447 -17.32 4.37 -29.45
C ARG A 447 -16.03 4.98 -28.95
N ILE A 448 -15.83 6.27 -29.23
CA ILE A 448 -14.69 7.03 -28.73
C ILE A 448 -15.15 7.96 -27.60
N ALA A 449 -14.64 7.75 -26.39
CA ALA A 449 -14.82 8.66 -25.25
C ALA A 449 -13.57 9.54 -25.08
N ALA A 450 -13.75 10.85 -24.95
CA ALA A 450 -12.63 11.80 -24.87
C ALA A 450 -11.65 11.48 -23.72
N MET A 451 -12.17 11.14 -22.55
CA MET A 451 -11.33 10.80 -21.39
C MET A 451 -10.57 9.48 -21.57
N THR A 452 -11.12 8.52 -22.33
CA THR A 452 -10.37 7.31 -22.71
C THR A 452 -9.21 7.65 -23.65
N VAL A 453 -9.42 8.55 -24.61
CA VAL A 453 -8.34 9.01 -25.49
C VAL A 453 -7.21 9.65 -24.67
N VAL A 454 -7.54 10.52 -23.73
CA VAL A 454 -6.55 11.14 -22.81
C VAL A 454 -5.82 10.09 -21.99
N GLY A 455 -6.54 9.17 -21.36
CA GLY A 455 -5.95 8.08 -20.58
C GLY A 455 -5.05 7.17 -21.41
N LEU A 456 -5.48 6.79 -22.61
CA LEU A 456 -4.67 6.00 -23.53
C LEU A 456 -3.46 6.77 -24.09
N MET A 457 -3.58 8.07 -24.31
CA MET A 457 -2.41 8.90 -24.66
C MET A 457 -1.35 8.83 -23.56
N MET A 458 -1.73 8.99 -22.30
CA MET A 458 -0.79 8.87 -21.17
C MET A 458 -0.18 7.46 -21.10
N SER A 459 -1.01 6.44 -21.18
CA SER A 459 -0.59 5.04 -21.08
C SER A 459 0.33 4.62 -22.21
N LEU A 460 -0.12 4.80 -23.45
CA LEU A 460 0.65 4.41 -24.65
C LEU A 460 1.95 5.20 -24.74
N TRP A 461 1.97 6.48 -24.35
CA TRP A 461 3.18 7.27 -24.24
C TRP A 461 4.21 6.61 -23.33
N ILE A 462 3.80 6.21 -22.13
CA ILE A 462 4.69 5.52 -21.19
C ILE A 462 5.14 4.18 -21.76
N ILE A 463 4.23 3.37 -22.29
CA ILE A 463 4.52 2.01 -22.80
C ILE A 463 5.48 2.09 -23.99
N VAL A 464 5.14 2.90 -25.01
CA VAL A 464 5.93 3.01 -26.25
C VAL A 464 7.34 3.51 -25.94
N LEU A 465 7.49 4.56 -25.12
CA LEU A 465 8.81 5.09 -24.78
C LEU A 465 9.62 4.14 -23.89
N THR A 466 8.97 3.40 -22.99
CA THR A 466 9.64 2.37 -22.18
C THR A 466 10.14 1.22 -23.06
N LEU A 467 9.34 0.77 -24.02
CA LEU A 467 9.73 -0.27 -24.97
C LEU A 467 10.81 0.21 -25.94
N LEU A 468 10.76 1.46 -26.37
CA LEU A 468 11.80 2.08 -27.19
C LEU A 468 13.15 2.11 -26.45
N GLU A 469 13.16 2.55 -25.19
CA GLU A 469 14.37 2.56 -24.34
C GLU A 469 14.91 1.14 -24.13
N LEU A 470 14.02 0.18 -23.88
CA LEU A 470 14.38 -1.24 -23.73
C LEU A 470 15.03 -1.77 -25.01
N HIS A 471 14.44 -1.49 -26.17
CA HIS A 471 14.96 -1.89 -27.47
C HIS A 471 16.35 -1.28 -27.74
N GLU A 472 16.50 0.02 -27.61
CA GLU A 472 17.77 0.73 -27.84
C GLU A 472 18.88 0.19 -26.92
N ARG A 473 18.55 -0.07 -25.65
CA ARG A 473 19.53 -0.57 -24.70
C ARG A 473 19.91 -2.04 -24.95
N ALA A 474 18.95 -2.87 -25.33
CA ALA A 474 19.22 -4.26 -25.68
C ALA A 474 20.07 -4.39 -26.94
N THR A 475 19.83 -3.53 -27.95
CA THR A 475 20.53 -3.60 -29.25
C THR A 475 21.86 -2.85 -29.29
N HIS A 476 22.22 -2.10 -28.25
CA HIS A 476 23.43 -1.24 -28.25
C HIS A 476 24.74 -1.97 -28.53
N ARG A 477 24.90 -3.22 -28.04
CA ARG A 477 26.13 -4.03 -28.19
C ARG A 477 25.87 -5.47 -28.61
N HIS A 478 24.62 -5.88 -28.73
CA HIS A 478 24.20 -7.26 -28.92
C HIS A 478 23.01 -7.32 -29.89
N THR A 479 22.68 -8.51 -30.37
CA THR A 479 21.34 -8.75 -30.95
C THR A 479 20.28 -8.57 -29.86
N PHE A 480 19.07 -8.21 -30.22
CA PHE A 480 18.02 -7.88 -29.27
C PHE A 480 17.85 -8.93 -28.16
N PHE A 481 17.66 -10.19 -28.52
CA PHE A 481 17.46 -11.27 -27.53
C PHE A 481 18.69 -11.55 -26.66
N ALA A 482 19.87 -11.45 -27.23
CA ALA A 482 21.11 -11.56 -26.45
C ALA A 482 21.24 -10.37 -25.50
N GLY A 483 20.96 -9.17 -25.96
CA GLY A 483 21.01 -7.95 -25.17
C GLY A 483 20.06 -7.96 -23.96
N LEU A 484 18.83 -8.48 -24.12
CA LEU A 484 17.88 -8.62 -23.02
C LEU A 484 18.45 -9.42 -21.83
N ARG A 485 19.24 -10.47 -22.10
CA ARG A 485 19.86 -11.30 -21.05
C ARG A 485 20.99 -10.59 -20.29
N HIS A 486 21.58 -9.56 -20.88
CA HIS A 486 22.66 -8.76 -20.27
C HIS A 486 22.15 -7.55 -19.49
N LEU A 487 20.85 -7.25 -19.52
CA LEU A 487 20.28 -6.16 -18.74
C LEU A 487 20.30 -6.47 -17.23
N SER A 488 20.63 -5.46 -16.43
CA SER A 488 20.62 -5.60 -14.97
C SER A 488 19.22 -5.82 -14.44
N ARG A 489 19.10 -6.50 -13.29
CA ARG A 489 17.81 -6.69 -12.61
C ARG A 489 17.13 -5.38 -12.27
N SER A 490 17.89 -4.36 -11.86
CA SER A 490 17.31 -3.02 -11.62
C SER A 490 16.79 -2.35 -12.88
N HIS A 491 17.35 -2.66 -14.05
CA HIS A 491 16.80 -2.15 -15.32
C HIS A 491 15.46 -2.80 -15.65
N TRP A 492 15.38 -4.13 -15.54
CA TRP A 492 14.12 -4.86 -15.66
C TRP A 492 13.07 -4.38 -14.66
N GLY A 493 13.51 -4.08 -13.43
CA GLY A 493 12.63 -3.50 -12.41
C GLY A 493 12.03 -2.17 -12.83
N MET A 494 12.81 -1.28 -13.44
CA MET A 494 12.33 -0.02 -14.00
C MET A 494 11.35 -0.26 -15.15
N VAL A 495 11.68 -1.14 -16.10
CA VAL A 495 10.80 -1.45 -17.25
C VAL A 495 9.45 -1.96 -16.79
N LEU A 496 9.44 -2.97 -15.89
CA LEU A 496 8.21 -3.55 -15.36
C LEU A 496 7.40 -2.53 -14.54
N GLY A 497 8.07 -1.71 -13.74
CA GLY A 497 7.42 -0.65 -12.97
C GLY A 497 6.69 0.36 -13.87
N HIS A 498 7.35 0.85 -14.90
CA HIS A 498 6.77 1.82 -15.83
C HIS A 498 5.68 1.19 -16.72
N LEU A 499 5.88 -0.02 -17.22
CA LEU A 499 4.84 -0.76 -17.95
C LEU A 499 3.62 -0.99 -17.05
N GLY A 500 3.83 -1.31 -15.76
CA GLY A 500 2.77 -1.47 -14.79
C GLY A 500 1.90 -0.23 -14.65
N VAL A 501 2.49 0.96 -14.58
CA VAL A 501 1.75 2.23 -14.57
C VAL A 501 0.90 2.37 -15.84
N GLY A 502 1.50 2.13 -17.02
CA GLY A 502 0.77 2.19 -18.29
C GLY A 502 -0.44 1.24 -18.31
N VAL A 503 -0.23 -0.01 -17.89
CA VAL A 503 -1.31 -1.02 -17.85
C VAL A 503 -2.42 -0.63 -16.86
N THR A 504 -2.08 -0.11 -15.69
CA THR A 504 -3.07 0.41 -14.72
C THR A 504 -3.91 1.52 -15.34
N VAL A 505 -3.29 2.46 -16.04
CA VAL A 505 -4.01 3.59 -16.67
C VAL A 505 -4.95 3.11 -17.79
N ILE A 506 -4.59 2.07 -18.56
CA ILE A 506 -5.51 1.44 -19.52
C ILE A 506 -6.75 0.92 -18.80
N GLY A 507 -6.55 0.15 -17.74
CA GLY A 507 -7.66 -0.39 -16.94
C GLY A 507 -8.59 0.71 -16.42
N ILE A 508 -8.03 1.77 -15.85
CA ILE A 508 -8.79 2.93 -15.36
C ILE A 508 -9.58 3.58 -16.50
N ALA A 509 -8.92 3.89 -17.61
CA ALA A 509 -9.52 4.61 -18.75
C ALA A 509 -10.72 3.85 -19.35
N PHE A 510 -10.58 2.53 -19.52
CA PHE A 510 -11.68 1.72 -20.07
C PHE A 510 -12.78 1.47 -19.03
N SER A 511 -12.44 1.06 -17.83
CA SER A 511 -13.44 0.73 -16.80
C SER A 511 -14.26 1.95 -16.38
N THR A 512 -13.66 3.14 -16.35
CA THR A 512 -14.38 4.37 -15.98
C THR A 512 -15.34 4.85 -17.07
N GLN A 513 -14.98 4.71 -18.35
CA GLN A 513 -15.74 5.32 -19.45
C GLN A 513 -16.72 4.38 -20.16
N TYR A 514 -16.50 3.07 -20.07
CA TYR A 514 -17.29 2.07 -20.81
C TYR A 514 -17.98 1.05 -19.90
N SER A 515 -17.91 1.22 -18.58
CA SER A 515 -18.75 0.42 -17.68
C SER A 515 -20.23 0.72 -17.91
N VAL A 516 -21.04 -0.33 -17.86
CA VAL A 516 -22.49 -0.24 -17.93
C VAL A 516 -23.08 -0.83 -16.65
N GLU A 517 -23.96 -0.07 -16.01
CA GLU A 517 -24.70 -0.47 -14.82
C GLU A 517 -26.19 -0.56 -15.15
N ARG A 518 -26.85 -1.58 -14.63
CA ARG A 518 -28.30 -1.76 -14.67
C ARG A 518 -28.79 -2.19 -13.31
N ASP A 519 -29.55 -1.32 -12.66
CA ASP A 519 -30.36 -1.64 -11.48
C ASP A 519 -31.76 -2.02 -11.97
N VAL A 520 -32.11 -3.29 -11.84
CA VAL A 520 -33.34 -3.85 -12.37
C VAL A 520 -34.07 -4.67 -11.34
N ARG A 521 -35.41 -4.61 -11.39
CA ARG A 521 -36.26 -5.56 -10.70
C ARG A 521 -36.42 -6.80 -11.58
N MET A 522 -36.18 -7.99 -11.01
CA MET A 522 -36.25 -9.25 -11.75
C MET A 522 -37.06 -10.30 -10.98
N LYS A 523 -37.97 -10.96 -11.67
CA LYS A 523 -38.60 -12.23 -11.24
C LYS A 523 -37.94 -13.40 -11.98
N ALA A 524 -38.17 -14.61 -11.49
CA ALA A 524 -37.67 -15.80 -12.17
C ALA A 524 -38.19 -15.86 -13.63
N GLY A 525 -37.26 -15.93 -14.58
CA GLY A 525 -37.51 -15.88 -16.01
C GLY A 525 -37.31 -14.51 -16.65
N ASP A 526 -37.21 -13.43 -15.88
CA ASP A 526 -36.92 -12.09 -16.43
C ASP A 526 -35.49 -12.00 -16.93
N SER A 527 -35.28 -11.15 -17.91
CA SER A 527 -33.98 -10.96 -18.54
C SER A 527 -33.64 -9.50 -18.81
N VAL A 528 -32.33 -9.23 -18.93
CA VAL A 528 -31.79 -7.93 -19.31
C VAL A 528 -30.60 -8.09 -20.24
N ASP A 529 -30.51 -7.20 -21.22
CA ASP A 529 -29.42 -7.17 -22.20
C ASP A 529 -28.42 -6.05 -21.88
N ILE A 530 -27.13 -6.39 -21.90
CA ILE A 530 -26.04 -5.42 -21.82
C ILE A 530 -25.00 -5.78 -22.89
N HIS A 531 -24.83 -4.93 -23.90
CA HIS A 531 -24.00 -5.20 -25.07
C HIS A 531 -24.42 -6.51 -25.77
N HIS A 532 -23.50 -7.48 -25.86
CA HIS A 532 -23.72 -8.78 -26.49
C HIS A 532 -24.08 -9.86 -25.47
N TYR A 533 -24.33 -9.49 -24.22
CA TYR A 533 -24.64 -10.39 -23.11
C TYR A 533 -26.11 -10.31 -22.75
N HIS A 534 -26.72 -11.47 -22.62
CA HIS A 534 -28.12 -11.63 -22.21
C HIS A 534 -28.13 -12.33 -20.85
N PHE A 535 -28.65 -11.65 -19.82
CA PHE A 535 -28.71 -12.10 -18.44
C PHE A 535 -30.11 -12.55 -18.13
N VAL A 536 -30.30 -13.79 -17.70
CA VAL A 536 -31.58 -14.37 -17.32
C VAL A 536 -31.56 -14.75 -15.85
N PHE A 537 -32.46 -14.17 -15.07
CA PHE A 537 -32.61 -14.47 -13.65
C PHE A 537 -33.45 -15.74 -13.48
N ARG A 538 -32.90 -16.79 -12.84
CA ARG A 538 -33.58 -18.07 -12.61
C ARG A 538 -34.29 -18.17 -11.27
N GLY A 539 -34.18 -17.14 -10.44
CA GLY A 539 -34.74 -17.11 -9.08
C GLY A 539 -33.67 -17.28 -8.02
N VAL A 540 -34.11 -17.39 -6.79
CA VAL A 540 -33.25 -17.50 -5.60
C VAL A 540 -33.39 -18.90 -5.00
N GLN A 541 -32.26 -19.54 -4.70
CA GLN A 541 -32.16 -20.82 -4.01
C GLN A 541 -31.73 -20.61 -2.57
N ASN A 542 -32.16 -21.49 -1.66
CA ASN A 542 -31.72 -21.45 -0.27
C ASN A 542 -30.22 -21.67 -0.16
N LEU A 543 -29.57 -20.84 0.64
CA LEU A 543 -28.15 -20.89 0.93
C LEU A 543 -27.93 -21.16 2.42
N GLN A 544 -27.07 -22.11 2.75
CA GLN A 544 -26.65 -22.41 4.13
C GLN A 544 -25.13 -22.46 4.21
N GLY A 545 -24.56 -21.60 5.05
CA GLY A 545 -23.14 -21.56 5.35
C GLY A 545 -22.82 -21.98 6.78
N PRO A 546 -21.54 -21.90 7.20
CA PRO A 546 -21.11 -22.33 8.53
C PRO A 546 -21.70 -21.47 9.67
N ASN A 547 -21.90 -20.18 9.47
CA ASN A 547 -22.41 -19.21 10.45
C ASN A 547 -23.41 -18.22 9.84
N TYR A 548 -23.91 -18.50 8.64
CA TYR A 548 -24.93 -17.71 7.95
C TYR A 548 -25.93 -18.60 7.22
N SER A 549 -27.10 -18.03 6.95
CA SER A 549 -28.12 -18.57 6.04
C SER A 549 -28.57 -17.48 5.08
N GLY A 550 -29.24 -17.85 4.00
CA GLY A 550 -29.72 -16.81 3.08
C GLY A 550 -30.20 -17.34 1.74
N GLY A 551 -30.04 -16.54 0.70
CA GLY A 551 -30.44 -16.86 -0.66
C GLY A 551 -29.31 -16.67 -1.66
N SER A 552 -29.23 -17.55 -2.66
CA SER A 552 -28.34 -17.44 -3.82
C SER A 552 -29.17 -17.20 -5.08
N GLY A 553 -29.06 -16.01 -5.65
CA GLY A 553 -29.67 -15.65 -6.93
C GLY A 553 -28.89 -16.20 -8.10
N ILE A 554 -29.55 -17.03 -8.90
CA ILE A 554 -28.95 -17.67 -10.07
C ILE A 554 -29.22 -16.83 -11.30
N ILE A 555 -28.17 -16.36 -11.97
CA ILE A 555 -28.23 -15.57 -13.19
C ILE A 555 -27.43 -16.27 -14.28
N GLU A 556 -28.12 -16.76 -15.29
CA GLU A 556 -27.48 -17.35 -16.46
C GLU A 556 -27.14 -16.29 -17.48
N VAL A 557 -25.93 -16.30 -17.96
CA VAL A 557 -25.45 -15.34 -18.95
C VAL A 557 -25.12 -16.06 -20.25
N THR A 558 -25.67 -15.55 -21.34
CA THR A 558 -25.35 -16.01 -22.69
C THR A 558 -24.75 -14.85 -23.50
N ARG A 559 -23.87 -15.21 -24.43
CA ARG A 559 -23.28 -14.27 -25.40
C ARG A 559 -23.62 -14.70 -26.81
N ASN A 560 -24.34 -13.87 -27.53
CA ASN A 560 -24.82 -14.19 -28.90
C ASN A 560 -25.52 -15.57 -28.96
N GLY A 561 -26.35 -15.88 -27.95
CA GLY A 561 -27.11 -17.13 -27.85
C GLY A 561 -26.31 -18.36 -27.39
N LYS A 562 -25.02 -18.23 -27.06
CA LYS A 562 -24.19 -19.30 -26.49
C LYS A 562 -24.02 -19.10 -24.99
N PRO A 563 -24.03 -20.18 -24.17
CA PRO A 563 -23.74 -20.07 -22.74
C PRO A 563 -22.35 -19.47 -22.51
N GLU A 564 -22.25 -18.49 -21.61
CA GLU A 564 -21.00 -17.81 -21.22
C GLU A 564 -20.65 -18.08 -19.75
N ALA A 565 -21.57 -17.79 -18.84
CA ALA A 565 -21.36 -17.92 -17.39
C ALA A 565 -22.67 -18.16 -16.64
N THR A 566 -22.56 -18.68 -15.41
CA THR A 566 -23.63 -18.68 -14.43
C THR A 566 -23.14 -17.94 -13.19
N LEU A 567 -23.78 -16.83 -12.88
CA LEU A 567 -23.47 -16.00 -11.72
C LEU A 567 -24.37 -16.41 -10.55
N GLN A 568 -23.76 -16.56 -9.36
CA GLN A 568 -24.44 -16.90 -8.11
C GLN A 568 -24.24 -15.77 -7.12
N ALA A 569 -25.11 -14.76 -7.19
CA ALA A 569 -25.07 -13.63 -6.27
C ALA A 569 -25.78 -13.98 -4.97
N GLU A 570 -25.12 -13.78 -3.83
CA GLU A 570 -25.62 -14.26 -2.56
C GLU A 570 -26.07 -13.09 -1.66
N LYS A 571 -27.13 -13.36 -0.89
CA LYS A 571 -27.59 -12.54 0.22
C LYS A 571 -27.48 -13.38 1.48
N ARG A 572 -26.52 -13.06 2.35
CA ARG A 572 -26.19 -13.82 3.55
C ARG A 572 -26.72 -13.11 4.80
N PHE A 573 -27.41 -13.85 5.64
CA PHE A 573 -27.79 -13.42 6.98
C PHE A 573 -26.88 -14.09 8.00
N TYR A 574 -26.00 -13.32 8.62
CA TYR A 574 -25.08 -13.80 9.65
C TYR A 574 -25.81 -13.88 10.99
N THR A 575 -25.95 -15.10 11.52
CA THR A 575 -26.86 -15.39 12.66
C THR A 575 -26.41 -14.76 13.97
N ALA A 576 -25.11 -14.72 14.24
CA ALA A 576 -24.57 -14.10 15.46
C ALA A 576 -24.56 -12.56 15.38
N ALA A 577 -24.15 -11.99 14.24
CA ALA A 577 -24.14 -10.55 14.00
C ALA A 577 -25.55 -9.97 13.77
N ARG A 578 -26.52 -10.80 13.39
CA ARG A 578 -27.89 -10.42 12.98
C ARG A 578 -27.89 -9.38 11.85
N THR A 579 -26.99 -9.52 10.92
CA THR A 579 -26.77 -8.57 9.83
C THR A 579 -26.83 -9.27 8.49
N MET A 580 -27.46 -8.59 7.51
CA MET A 580 -27.46 -9.02 6.11
C MET A 580 -26.21 -8.52 5.40
N MET A 581 -25.60 -9.38 4.59
CA MET A 581 -24.47 -9.03 3.72
C MET A 581 -24.77 -9.48 2.29
N THR A 582 -24.36 -8.69 1.32
CA THR A 582 -24.46 -9.02 -0.11
C THR A 582 -23.11 -9.45 -0.62
N GLU A 583 -23.05 -10.62 -1.23
CA GLU A 583 -21.87 -11.16 -1.89
C GLU A 583 -22.08 -11.13 -3.40
N ALA A 584 -21.27 -10.37 -4.09
CA ALA A 584 -21.38 -10.25 -5.53
C ALA A 584 -20.85 -11.49 -6.26
N ALA A 585 -21.51 -11.85 -7.35
CA ALA A 585 -20.99 -12.86 -8.27
C ALA A 585 -20.27 -12.20 -9.44
N ILE A 586 -19.07 -12.66 -9.74
CA ILE A 586 -18.21 -12.07 -10.77
C ILE A 586 -17.67 -13.16 -11.71
N ASP A 587 -17.99 -13.06 -13.00
CA ASP A 587 -17.30 -13.79 -14.04
C ASP A 587 -16.19 -12.90 -14.62
N GLY A 588 -14.96 -13.16 -14.16
CA GLY A 588 -13.78 -12.35 -14.49
C GLY A 588 -13.06 -12.84 -15.73
N GLY A 589 -12.85 -11.95 -16.70
CA GLY A 589 -12.14 -12.22 -17.94
C GLY A 589 -10.95 -11.30 -18.17
N PHE A 590 -10.18 -11.58 -19.22
CA PHE A 590 -9.05 -10.73 -19.63
C PHE A 590 -9.48 -9.33 -20.08
N SER A 591 -10.60 -9.23 -20.80
CA SER A 591 -11.09 -7.98 -21.40
C SER A 591 -12.30 -7.38 -20.68
N ARG A 592 -12.95 -8.14 -19.78
CA ARG A 592 -14.16 -7.67 -19.09
C ARG A 592 -14.45 -8.49 -17.83
N ASP A 593 -15.17 -7.89 -16.90
CA ASP A 593 -15.89 -8.61 -15.85
C ASP A 593 -17.40 -8.45 -16.06
N LEU A 594 -18.14 -9.55 -15.85
CA LEU A 594 -19.59 -9.57 -15.68
C LEU A 594 -19.88 -9.72 -14.19
N TYR A 595 -20.60 -8.78 -13.64
CA TYR A 595 -20.79 -8.66 -12.20
C TYR A 595 -22.28 -8.60 -11.89
N ALA A 596 -22.73 -9.33 -10.88
CA ALA A 596 -24.11 -9.28 -10.40
C ALA A 596 -24.13 -9.23 -8.88
N ALA A 597 -24.99 -8.39 -8.31
CA ALA A 597 -25.27 -8.31 -6.89
C ALA A 597 -26.78 -8.45 -6.63
N LEU A 598 -27.14 -9.27 -5.63
CA LEU A 598 -28.51 -9.47 -5.20
C LEU A 598 -28.86 -8.47 -4.11
N GLY A 599 -29.87 -7.63 -4.35
CA GLY A 599 -30.40 -6.67 -3.40
C GLY A 599 -31.47 -7.25 -2.49
N GLU A 600 -32.50 -6.46 -2.20
CA GLU A 600 -33.60 -6.87 -1.34
C GLU A 600 -34.72 -7.54 -2.15
N GLU A 601 -35.45 -8.45 -1.50
CA GLU A 601 -36.70 -8.96 -2.02
C GLU A 601 -37.77 -7.88 -1.95
N LEU A 602 -38.52 -7.74 -3.03
CA LEU A 602 -39.59 -6.72 -3.16
C LEU A 602 -40.97 -7.32 -2.83
N ASP A 603 -41.91 -6.48 -2.41
CA ASP A 603 -43.24 -6.88 -1.93
C ASP A 603 -44.04 -7.80 -2.88
N ASP A 604 -43.66 -7.84 -4.14
CA ASP A 604 -44.35 -8.62 -5.19
C ASP A 604 -43.60 -9.92 -5.58
N GLY A 605 -42.62 -10.34 -4.78
CA GLY A 605 -41.81 -11.52 -4.99
C GLY A 605 -40.72 -11.36 -6.08
N GLY A 606 -40.48 -10.14 -6.56
CA GLY A 606 -39.34 -9.79 -7.37
C GLY A 606 -38.12 -9.46 -6.51
N TRP A 607 -36.95 -9.44 -7.10
CA TRP A 607 -35.69 -9.06 -6.45
C TRP A 607 -35.07 -7.84 -7.11
N ALA A 608 -34.51 -6.97 -6.31
CA ALA A 608 -33.60 -5.94 -6.84
C ALA A 608 -32.29 -6.60 -7.26
N VAL A 609 -31.90 -6.46 -8.51
CA VAL A 609 -30.67 -7.06 -9.05
C VAL A 609 -29.87 -5.96 -9.70
N ARG A 610 -28.60 -5.86 -9.32
CA ARG A 610 -27.64 -4.93 -9.92
C ARG A 610 -26.69 -5.71 -10.80
N ILE A 611 -26.57 -5.31 -12.05
CA ILE A 611 -25.73 -5.97 -13.05
C ILE A 611 -24.75 -4.96 -13.64
N TYR A 612 -23.46 -5.32 -13.70
CA TYR A 612 -22.42 -4.53 -14.34
C TYR A 612 -21.73 -5.29 -15.47
N TYR A 613 -21.40 -4.54 -16.49
CA TYR A 613 -20.36 -4.86 -17.46
C TYR A 613 -19.17 -3.95 -17.20
N LYS A 614 -18.00 -4.49 -16.83
CA LYS A 614 -16.79 -3.76 -16.47
C LYS A 614 -15.63 -4.10 -17.41
N PRO A 615 -15.37 -3.30 -18.47
CA PRO A 615 -14.28 -3.60 -19.39
C PRO A 615 -12.92 -3.29 -18.77
N PHE A 616 -11.97 -4.20 -18.96
CA PHE A 616 -10.56 -4.07 -18.58
C PHE A 616 -10.30 -3.73 -17.09
N VAL A 617 -11.25 -3.89 -16.21
CA VAL A 617 -11.08 -3.54 -14.79
C VAL A 617 -9.91 -4.29 -14.13
N ARG A 618 -9.69 -5.57 -14.48
CA ARG A 618 -8.58 -6.38 -13.95
C ARG A 618 -7.19 -5.88 -14.33
N TRP A 619 -7.09 -5.07 -15.37
CA TRP A 619 -5.83 -4.46 -15.79
C TRP A 619 -5.31 -3.44 -14.77
N ILE A 620 -6.18 -2.86 -13.95
CA ILE A 620 -5.80 -1.97 -12.84
C ILE A 620 -4.90 -2.73 -11.87
N TRP A 621 -5.35 -3.89 -11.42
CA TRP A 621 -4.60 -4.71 -10.46
C TRP A 621 -3.41 -5.42 -11.09
N PHE A 622 -3.56 -5.88 -12.34
CA PHE A 622 -2.45 -6.48 -13.08
C PHE A 622 -1.29 -5.49 -13.27
N GLY A 623 -1.59 -4.23 -13.57
CA GLY A 623 -0.57 -3.18 -13.65
C GLY A 623 0.11 -2.93 -12.30
N GLY A 624 -0.65 -2.92 -11.20
CA GLY A 624 -0.10 -2.82 -9.85
C GLY A 624 0.83 -4.01 -9.49
N LEU A 625 0.43 -5.22 -9.87
CA LEU A 625 1.27 -6.41 -9.69
C LEU A 625 2.55 -6.37 -10.54
N LEU A 626 2.49 -5.83 -11.77
CA LEU A 626 3.68 -5.59 -12.57
C LEU A 626 4.63 -4.58 -11.91
N MET A 627 4.09 -3.50 -11.31
CA MET A 627 4.89 -2.55 -10.55
C MET A 627 5.58 -3.23 -9.36
N ALA A 628 4.87 -4.04 -8.60
CA ALA A 628 5.40 -4.80 -7.48
C ALA A 628 6.49 -5.79 -7.93
N LEU A 629 6.25 -6.51 -9.03
CA LEU A 629 7.24 -7.41 -9.64
C LEU A 629 8.50 -6.64 -10.05
N GLY A 630 8.35 -5.45 -10.62
CA GLY A 630 9.46 -4.55 -10.93
C GLY A 630 10.30 -4.23 -9.70
N GLY A 631 9.67 -3.91 -8.59
CA GLY A 631 10.33 -3.69 -7.30
C GLY A 631 11.09 -4.93 -6.80
N LEU A 632 10.49 -6.12 -6.93
CA LEU A 632 11.13 -7.39 -6.57
C LEU A 632 12.40 -7.66 -7.42
N PHE A 633 12.36 -7.36 -8.72
CA PHE A 633 13.55 -7.42 -9.57
C PHE A 633 14.65 -6.48 -9.08
N CYS A 634 14.29 -5.26 -8.67
CA CYS A 634 15.26 -4.33 -8.07
C CYS A 634 15.88 -4.88 -6.79
N LEU A 635 15.12 -5.50 -5.90
CA LEU A 635 15.61 -6.12 -4.67
C LEU A 635 16.57 -7.28 -4.94
N GLY A 636 16.32 -8.04 -5.98
CA GLY A 636 17.19 -9.14 -6.41
C GLY A 636 18.52 -8.71 -7.06
N ASP A 637 18.80 -7.41 -7.20
CA ASP A 637 20.03 -6.93 -7.88
C ASP A 637 21.29 -7.30 -7.08
N PRO A 638 22.27 -7.96 -7.71
CA PRO A 638 23.51 -8.39 -7.04
C PRO A 638 24.30 -7.27 -6.38
N ARG A 639 24.09 -6.01 -6.78
CA ARG A 639 24.77 -4.84 -6.19
C ARG A 639 24.42 -4.61 -4.73
N TYR A 640 23.28 -5.11 -4.26
CA TYR A 640 22.84 -5.03 -2.86
C TYR A 640 23.33 -6.21 -2.02
N ARG A 641 23.88 -7.27 -2.64
CA ARG A 641 24.52 -8.36 -1.91
C ARG A 641 25.90 -7.90 -1.44
N ALA A 642 26.21 -8.13 -0.15
CA ALA A 642 27.54 -7.85 0.38
C ALA A 642 28.60 -8.61 -0.44
N ARG A 643 29.37 -7.90 -1.26
CA ARG A 643 30.62 -8.47 -1.79
C ARG A 643 31.53 -8.70 -0.58
N LYS A 644 31.82 -9.95 -0.26
CA LYS A 644 33.03 -10.29 0.50
C LYS A 644 34.19 -9.63 -0.27
N LYS A 645 34.74 -8.52 0.24
CA LYS A 645 36.05 -8.06 -0.20
C LYS A 645 36.96 -9.22 0.07
N ALA A 646 37.54 -9.81 -0.99
CA ALA A 646 38.72 -10.58 -0.85
C ALA A 646 39.72 -9.68 -0.13
N VAL A 647 40.10 -10.06 1.07
CA VAL A 647 41.24 -9.45 1.76
C VAL A 647 42.40 -9.68 0.82
N PRO A 648 43.11 -8.65 0.35
CA PRO A 648 44.39 -8.91 -0.33
C PRO A 648 45.25 -9.63 0.68
N GLN A 649 45.64 -10.85 0.35
CA GLN A 649 46.82 -11.48 0.97
C GLN A 649 48.01 -10.65 0.52
N GLU A 650 48.34 -9.62 1.23
CA GLU A 650 49.64 -8.99 1.17
C GLU A 650 50.43 -9.41 2.41
N LEU A 651 51.33 -10.34 2.11
CA LEU A 651 52.64 -10.54 2.70
C LEU A 651 52.71 -10.96 4.18
N ALA A 652 52.96 -12.28 4.31
CA ALA A 652 53.73 -12.84 5.40
C ALA A 652 55.16 -12.26 5.38
#